data_be2a8849f3537c7996bf1d7d5e94bdba
#
_entry.id   be2a8849f3537c7996bf1d7d5e94bdba
#
_cell.length_a   1.000
_cell.length_b   1.000
_cell.length_c   1.000
_cell.angle_alpha   90.00
_cell.angle_beta   90.00
_cell.angle_gamma   90.00
#
_symmetry.space_group_name_H-M   'P 1'
#
loop_
_entity.id
_entity.type
_entity.pdbx_description
1 polymer ?
#
loop_
_entity_poly.entity_id
_entity_poly.type
_entity_poly.pdbx_seq_one_letter_code
_entity_poly.pdbx_strand_id
1 'polypeptide(L)'
;MTTVAPTSTEHVDLTLTGMTCAACAMRIEKKLNRLDGVTATVNYATEKANVSFDPALVDTATMISTIESIGYQAALPAPVGEETDDPAVARIAALRRRLIVAIAFGTPVLLLSMIPAIQFDTWQWVALVLTLPVAVWSAYPFHHAAWRNLGQAEASMDTLVSVGVIASFGWSLYALIFTHAGDIGATMSMSLVPVRGETHHLYLEVASTTVALILAGRWFEARAKRRAGGALRALMALGAHTAMVLQADGSEVEVETSALRVGDRFVVRPGERIATDGVVEDGASAVDMSLVTGESVPVEVAPGSAVTGATINTNGRLIVQATRVGADTALAQMARLVEAAQGGKAPVQRLADRVAGVFVPVVITLAIATLGFWLARTSSFAEAMSPAVAVLIIACPCALGLATPTALLVGTGRGAQAGILIKGPEILESTRRVDTIVLDKTGTVTTGEMSVSDIHPVAGIDRARLLQVAAAVEAGSEHPIAKAIVRAARAEVLIIPDAGMFAAHAGVGATAVVDGMTVHVGRADAHEVTPGMAAMTVVAVRVDDTLWGTIAVADTVKPTSAAAIERLRGLGLRPILLTGDNELTARTVAAEVGIADTDVVWGVLPEGKVEQVRRLQAEGRVVAMVGDGVNDAAALAQADLGIAMGTGTDVAIEASDLTLVRADLHAAADAIRLSRRTLGVIKGNLFWAFAYNVAAIPVAMSWSLSPVVASAAMAFSSVFVVSNSLRLRRFNPGT
;
A
#
# COMPACT_ATOMS: atom_id res chain seq x y z
N MET A 1 8.10 -0.44 -45.36
CA MET A 1 7.43 -0.42 -44.07
C MET A 1 8.00 -1.59 -43.26
N THR A 2 9.01 -1.31 -42.48
CA THR A 2 9.65 -2.29 -41.59
C THR A 2 8.75 -2.39 -40.36
N THR A 3 8.12 -3.52 -40.15
CA THR A 3 7.40 -3.87 -38.94
C THR A 3 8.39 -3.91 -37.78
N VAL A 4 8.35 -2.91 -36.91
CA VAL A 4 9.03 -2.95 -35.62
C VAL A 4 8.30 -3.99 -34.77
N ALA A 5 8.98 -5.08 -34.44
CA ALA A 5 8.47 -6.04 -33.48
C ALA A 5 8.21 -5.34 -32.14
N PRO A 6 7.15 -5.70 -31.39
CA PRO A 6 6.95 -5.13 -30.07
C PRO A 6 8.15 -5.45 -29.19
N THR A 7 8.81 -4.43 -28.64
CA THR A 7 9.89 -4.56 -27.68
C THR A 7 9.35 -5.28 -26.45
N SER A 8 9.85 -6.48 -26.17
CA SER A 8 9.52 -7.22 -24.95
C SER A 8 10.18 -6.52 -23.75
N THR A 9 9.39 -5.80 -22.98
CA THR A 9 9.86 -5.17 -21.75
C THR A 9 9.77 -6.19 -20.61
N GLU A 10 10.89 -6.51 -19.99
CA GLU A 10 10.94 -7.32 -18.78
C GLU A 10 11.00 -6.45 -17.52
N HIS A 11 10.53 -7.00 -16.41
CA HIS A 11 10.56 -6.35 -15.10
C HIS A 11 11.41 -7.18 -14.13
N VAL A 12 12.29 -6.52 -13.39
CA VAL A 12 13.08 -7.14 -12.34
C VAL A 12 13.17 -6.25 -11.11
N ASP A 13 13.03 -6.85 -9.94
CA ASP A 13 13.32 -6.21 -8.66
C ASP A 13 14.74 -6.58 -8.23
N LEU A 14 15.54 -5.56 -7.88
CA LEU A 14 16.88 -5.75 -7.30
C LEU A 14 16.88 -5.32 -5.84
N THR A 15 17.35 -6.19 -4.97
CA THR A 15 17.58 -5.84 -3.55
C THR A 15 18.88 -5.04 -3.45
N LEU A 16 18.81 -3.87 -2.82
CA LEU A 16 19.92 -2.93 -2.72
C LEU A 16 20.45 -2.86 -1.29
N THR A 17 21.78 -2.84 -1.13
CA THR A 17 22.41 -2.63 0.16
C THR A 17 23.42 -1.48 0.12
N GLY A 18 23.68 -0.84 1.28
CA GLY A 18 24.61 0.29 1.39
C GLY A 18 23.99 1.68 1.21
N MET A 19 22.67 1.79 0.97
CA MET A 19 21.99 3.08 0.96
C MET A 19 21.83 3.64 2.37
N THR A 20 22.19 4.91 2.58
CA THR A 20 22.09 5.58 3.87
C THR A 20 21.07 6.71 3.91
N CYS A 21 20.61 7.19 2.75
CA CYS A 21 19.67 8.30 2.62
C CYS A 21 18.98 8.30 1.24
N ALA A 22 17.95 9.14 1.09
CA ALA A 22 17.23 9.29 -0.17
C ALA A 22 18.10 9.74 -1.34
N ALA A 23 19.16 10.52 -1.08
CA ALA A 23 20.11 10.94 -2.13
C ALA A 23 20.87 9.75 -2.75
N CYS A 24 21.15 8.70 -1.94
CA CYS A 24 21.73 7.45 -2.44
C CYS A 24 20.79 6.75 -3.43
N ALA A 25 19.49 6.68 -3.10
CA ALA A 25 18.48 6.08 -3.98
C ALA A 25 18.35 6.85 -5.31
N MET A 26 18.33 8.18 -5.27
CA MET A 26 18.31 9.02 -6.49
C MET A 26 19.54 8.79 -7.37
N ARG A 27 20.71 8.58 -6.75
CA ARG A 27 21.94 8.31 -7.49
C ARG A 27 21.87 7.00 -8.26
N ILE A 28 21.46 5.93 -7.61
CA ILE A 28 21.30 4.61 -8.23
C ILE A 28 20.27 4.72 -9.36
N GLU A 29 19.12 5.33 -9.11
CA GLU A 29 18.06 5.54 -10.09
C GLU A 29 18.55 6.33 -11.31
N LYS A 30 19.25 7.45 -11.11
CA LYS A 30 19.83 8.27 -12.19
C LYS A 30 20.88 7.49 -13.00
N LYS A 31 21.64 6.61 -12.36
CA LYS A 31 22.67 5.82 -13.03
C LYS A 31 22.08 4.71 -13.87
N LEU A 32 21.06 4.00 -13.34
CA LEU A 32 20.33 2.97 -14.07
C LEU A 32 19.57 3.55 -15.26
N ASN A 33 18.88 4.67 -15.07
CA ASN A 33 18.14 5.36 -16.14
C ASN A 33 19.03 6.02 -17.21
N ARG A 34 20.36 5.88 -17.15
CA ARG A 34 21.29 6.24 -18.22
C ARG A 34 21.63 5.07 -19.13
N LEU A 35 21.23 3.87 -18.76
CA LEU A 35 21.34 2.71 -19.63
C LEU A 35 20.22 2.75 -20.67
N ASP A 36 20.55 2.49 -21.92
CA ASP A 36 19.57 2.46 -23.01
C ASP A 36 18.57 1.33 -22.79
N GLY A 37 17.28 1.62 -22.93
CA GLY A 37 16.20 0.65 -22.73
C GLY A 37 15.89 0.31 -21.27
N VAL A 38 16.40 1.07 -20.29
CA VAL A 38 16.17 0.86 -18.86
C VAL A 38 15.34 1.99 -18.26
N THR A 39 14.27 1.64 -17.55
CA THR A 39 13.49 2.56 -16.70
C THR A 39 13.48 1.99 -15.28
N ALA A 40 14.16 2.66 -14.37
CA ALA A 40 14.32 2.24 -12.99
C ALA A 40 13.75 3.23 -12.00
N THR A 41 13.13 2.72 -10.94
CA THR A 41 12.72 3.49 -9.76
C THR A 41 13.34 2.86 -8.52
N VAL A 42 14.04 3.65 -7.71
CA VAL A 42 14.72 3.17 -6.51
C VAL A 42 14.02 3.68 -5.26
N ASN A 43 13.60 2.77 -4.39
CA ASN A 43 12.96 3.09 -3.14
C ASN A 43 13.92 2.87 -1.96
N TYR A 44 14.25 3.97 -1.27
CA TYR A 44 15.11 3.93 -0.09
C TYR A 44 14.49 3.18 1.10
N ALA A 45 13.15 3.17 1.24
CA ALA A 45 12.51 2.55 2.40
C ALA A 45 12.44 1.03 2.32
N THR A 46 12.21 0.50 1.11
CA THR A 46 12.17 -0.95 0.85
C THR A 46 13.54 -1.52 0.51
N GLU A 47 14.53 -0.64 0.25
CA GLU A 47 15.87 -1.00 -0.22
C GLU A 47 15.83 -1.83 -1.52
N LYS A 48 14.87 -1.50 -2.42
CA LYS A 48 14.68 -2.16 -3.72
C LYS A 48 14.78 -1.19 -4.88
N ALA A 49 15.29 -1.67 -6.02
CA ALA A 49 15.13 -1.04 -7.32
C ALA A 49 14.15 -1.87 -8.14
N ASN A 50 13.07 -1.23 -8.58
CA ASN A 50 12.16 -1.78 -9.56
C ASN A 50 12.62 -1.30 -10.94
N VAL A 51 12.94 -2.23 -11.83
CA VAL A 51 13.57 -1.95 -13.12
C VAL A 51 12.78 -2.61 -14.23
N SER A 52 12.33 -1.79 -15.18
CA SER A 52 11.79 -2.23 -16.47
C SER A 52 12.87 -2.07 -17.53
N PHE A 53 13.16 -3.10 -18.28
CA PHE A 53 14.27 -3.07 -19.26
C PHE A 53 13.96 -3.91 -20.50
N ASP A 54 14.63 -3.60 -21.58
CA ASP A 54 14.64 -4.40 -22.80
C ASP A 54 15.78 -5.42 -22.73
N PRO A 55 15.48 -6.74 -22.62
CA PRO A 55 16.49 -7.79 -22.49
C PRO A 55 17.39 -7.92 -23.72
N ALA A 56 17.01 -7.35 -24.86
CA ALA A 56 17.84 -7.30 -26.04
C ALA A 56 18.97 -6.25 -25.94
N LEU A 57 18.81 -5.24 -25.06
CA LEU A 57 19.76 -4.13 -24.90
C LEU A 57 20.61 -4.25 -23.63
N VAL A 58 20.02 -4.70 -22.52
CA VAL A 58 20.69 -4.72 -21.21
C VAL A 58 20.27 -6.00 -20.46
N ASP A 59 21.23 -6.66 -19.82
CA ASP A 59 21.00 -7.79 -18.95
C ASP A 59 21.06 -7.39 -17.45
N THR A 60 20.56 -8.25 -16.58
CA THR A 60 20.54 -8.04 -15.12
C THR A 60 21.96 -7.93 -14.54
N ALA A 61 22.94 -8.61 -15.10
CA ALA A 61 24.33 -8.56 -14.65
C ALA A 61 24.94 -7.17 -14.89
N THR A 62 24.65 -6.55 -16.05
CA THR A 62 25.07 -5.18 -16.37
C THR A 62 24.43 -4.16 -15.42
N MET A 63 23.17 -4.33 -15.06
CA MET A 63 22.49 -3.46 -14.09
C MET A 63 23.12 -3.58 -12.70
N ILE A 64 23.39 -4.80 -12.23
CA ILE A 64 24.06 -5.05 -10.95
C ILE A 64 25.45 -4.42 -10.95
N SER A 65 26.28 -4.68 -11.97
CA SER A 65 27.63 -4.13 -12.06
C SER A 65 27.62 -2.58 -12.15
N THR A 66 26.60 -2.01 -12.77
CA THR A 66 26.42 -0.54 -12.82
C THR A 66 26.16 0.04 -11.43
N ILE A 67 25.35 -0.64 -10.61
CA ILE A 67 25.10 -0.25 -9.22
C ILE A 67 26.37 -0.41 -8.38
N GLU A 68 27.10 -1.51 -8.56
CA GLU A 68 28.35 -1.76 -7.84
C GLU A 68 29.45 -0.75 -8.20
N SER A 69 29.50 -0.28 -9.45
CA SER A 69 30.47 0.72 -9.90
C SER A 69 30.37 2.04 -9.16
N ILE A 70 29.20 2.35 -8.56
CA ILE A 70 28.96 3.56 -7.76
C ILE A 70 29.00 3.28 -6.25
N GLY A 71 29.46 2.07 -5.85
CA GLY A 71 29.76 1.72 -4.48
C GLY A 71 28.57 1.22 -3.66
N TYR A 72 27.49 0.75 -4.28
CA TYR A 72 26.38 0.04 -3.65
C TYR A 72 26.40 -1.43 -4.05
N GLN A 73 25.69 -2.28 -3.33
CA GLN A 73 25.54 -3.69 -3.70
C GLN A 73 24.12 -3.94 -4.19
N ALA A 74 23.96 -4.81 -5.18
CA ALA A 74 22.67 -5.22 -5.69
C ALA A 74 22.66 -6.75 -5.86
N ALA A 75 21.51 -7.37 -5.58
CA ALA A 75 21.29 -8.78 -5.77
C ALA A 75 19.85 -9.04 -6.25
N LEU A 76 19.65 -10.14 -6.96
CA LEU A 76 18.31 -10.65 -7.24
C LEU A 76 17.63 -11.06 -5.92
N PRO A 77 16.29 -10.92 -5.80
CA PRO A 77 15.57 -11.42 -4.64
C PRO A 77 15.82 -12.92 -4.45
N ALA A 78 16.05 -13.34 -3.21
CA ALA A 78 16.14 -14.77 -2.92
C ALA A 78 14.80 -15.45 -3.20
N PRO A 79 14.80 -16.72 -3.67
CA PRO A 79 13.58 -17.51 -3.83
C PRO A 79 12.78 -17.54 -2.50
N VAL A 80 11.45 -17.53 -2.61
CA VAL A 80 10.56 -17.62 -1.45
C VAL A 80 10.76 -18.99 -0.80
N GLY A 81 11.29 -19.01 0.42
CA GLY A 81 11.49 -20.25 1.20
C GLY A 81 12.88 -20.44 1.82
N GLU A 82 13.91 -19.71 1.38
CA GLU A 82 15.18 -19.72 2.10
C GLU A 82 15.17 -18.66 3.21
N GLU A 83 15.31 -19.10 4.46
CA GLU A 83 15.60 -18.25 5.62
C GLU A 83 17.01 -17.66 5.47
N THR A 84 17.17 -16.69 4.60
CA THR A 84 18.35 -15.83 4.64
C THR A 84 18.20 -14.84 5.79
N ASP A 85 19.24 -14.74 6.63
CA ASP A 85 19.32 -13.74 7.70
C ASP A 85 18.86 -12.36 7.17
N ASP A 86 17.71 -11.85 7.67
CA ASP A 86 17.13 -10.57 7.25
C ASP A 86 18.19 -9.45 7.39
N PRO A 87 18.72 -8.87 6.30
CA PRO A 87 19.79 -7.87 6.35
C PRO A 87 19.41 -6.66 7.24
N ALA A 88 18.10 -6.39 7.38
CA ALA A 88 17.59 -5.34 8.25
C ALA A 88 17.83 -5.65 9.73
N VAL A 89 17.82 -6.93 10.14
CA VAL A 89 18.14 -7.34 11.53
C VAL A 89 19.59 -7.07 11.84
N ALA A 90 20.49 -7.50 10.96
CA ALA A 90 21.93 -7.28 11.11
C ALA A 90 22.26 -5.77 11.18
N ARG A 91 21.62 -4.96 10.33
CA ARG A 91 21.76 -3.50 10.34
C ARG A 91 21.29 -2.86 11.65
N ILE A 92 20.09 -3.23 12.13
CA ILE A 92 19.55 -2.74 13.41
C ILE A 92 20.49 -3.11 14.57
N ALA A 93 21.02 -4.33 14.57
CA ALA A 93 21.97 -4.80 15.59
C ALA A 93 23.30 -4.01 15.54
N ALA A 94 23.81 -3.74 14.33
CA ALA A 94 25.02 -2.95 14.13
C ALA A 94 24.83 -1.49 14.61
N LEU A 95 23.72 -0.84 14.26
CA LEU A 95 23.39 0.51 14.74
C LEU A 95 23.23 0.54 16.26
N ARG A 96 22.59 -0.48 16.86
CA ARG A 96 22.43 -0.59 18.31
C ARG A 96 23.78 -0.69 19.02
N ARG A 97 24.71 -1.52 18.52
CA ARG A 97 26.06 -1.66 19.10
C ARG A 97 26.81 -0.34 19.08
N ARG A 98 26.81 0.37 17.95
CA ARG A 98 27.47 1.69 17.81
C ARG A 98 26.81 2.75 18.71
N LEU A 99 25.49 2.73 18.83
CA LEU A 99 24.74 3.62 19.73
C LEU A 99 25.08 3.37 21.19
N ILE A 100 25.16 2.11 21.64
CA ILE A 100 25.51 1.76 23.01
C ILE A 100 26.92 2.31 23.33
N VAL A 101 27.89 2.12 22.43
CA VAL A 101 29.24 2.67 22.62
C VAL A 101 29.21 4.20 22.65
N ALA A 102 28.48 4.84 21.72
CA ALA A 102 28.37 6.30 21.68
C ALA A 102 27.75 6.85 23.00
N ILE A 103 26.74 6.19 23.56
CA ILE A 103 26.13 6.58 24.84
C ILE A 103 27.08 6.31 26.00
N ALA A 104 27.69 5.11 26.07
CA ALA A 104 28.56 4.72 27.18
C ALA A 104 29.77 5.63 27.33
N PHE A 105 30.38 6.05 26.24
CA PHE A 105 31.55 6.93 26.24
C PHE A 105 31.19 8.42 26.14
N GLY A 106 30.13 8.77 25.37
CA GLY A 106 29.73 10.16 25.17
C GLY A 106 29.02 10.78 26.38
N THR A 107 28.24 9.98 27.14
CA THR A 107 27.59 10.52 28.37
C THR A 107 28.56 11.02 29.40
N PRO A 108 29.64 10.29 29.77
CA PRO A 108 30.67 10.82 30.67
C PRO A 108 31.33 12.10 30.14
N VAL A 109 31.62 12.16 28.82
CA VAL A 109 32.19 13.36 28.21
C VAL A 109 31.24 14.55 28.38
N LEU A 110 29.94 14.36 28.08
CA LEU A 110 28.92 15.40 28.23
C LEU A 110 28.84 15.90 29.69
N LEU A 111 28.79 14.97 30.66
CA LEU A 111 28.70 15.31 32.08
C LEU A 111 29.95 16.07 32.55
N LEU A 112 31.15 15.61 32.17
CA LEU A 112 32.40 16.29 32.48
C LEU A 112 32.44 17.69 31.87
N SER A 113 31.94 17.91 30.66
CA SER A 113 31.91 19.22 30.03
C SER A 113 30.85 20.16 30.61
N MET A 114 29.72 19.59 31.14
CA MET A 114 28.60 20.40 31.67
C MET A 114 28.71 20.78 33.14
N ILE A 115 29.37 19.95 33.94
CA ILE A 115 29.36 20.08 35.42
C ILE A 115 30.75 20.38 35.93
N PRO A 116 31.13 21.66 36.20
CA PRO A 116 32.44 22.04 36.68
C PRO A 116 32.82 21.34 37.97
N ALA A 117 31.87 21.03 38.85
CA ALA A 117 32.11 20.40 40.16
C ALA A 117 32.68 18.97 40.09
N ILE A 118 32.58 18.30 38.95
CA ILE A 118 33.13 16.96 38.72
C ILE A 118 34.40 16.96 37.84
N GLN A 119 34.85 18.14 37.44
CA GLN A 119 36.08 18.31 36.67
C GLN A 119 37.29 18.18 37.60
N PHE A 120 38.20 17.28 37.27
CA PHE A 120 39.47 17.05 37.96
C PHE A 120 40.63 17.52 37.10
N ASP A 121 41.82 17.63 37.68
CA ASP A 121 42.97 18.33 37.05
C ASP A 121 43.32 17.96 35.59
N THR A 122 42.93 16.76 35.12
CA THR A 122 43.24 16.26 33.76
C THR A 122 42.00 15.78 33.03
N TRP A 123 40.81 16.24 33.40
CA TRP A 123 39.53 15.79 32.84
C TRP A 123 39.44 15.93 31.33
N GLN A 124 40.07 16.96 30.75
CA GLN A 124 40.04 17.26 29.31
C GLN A 124 40.70 16.14 28.51
N TRP A 125 41.84 15.58 28.98
CA TRP A 125 42.52 14.47 28.34
C TRP A 125 41.75 13.16 28.48
N VAL A 126 41.08 12.94 29.61
CA VAL A 126 40.17 11.80 29.78
C VAL A 126 38.98 11.95 28.83
N ALA A 127 38.40 13.14 28.70
CA ALA A 127 37.30 13.41 27.76
C ALA A 127 37.75 13.16 26.32
N LEU A 128 38.97 13.52 25.90
CA LEU A 128 39.52 13.23 24.58
C LEU A 128 39.60 11.71 24.33
N VAL A 129 40.16 10.94 25.29
CA VAL A 129 40.28 9.47 25.17
C VAL A 129 38.93 8.82 25.09
N LEU A 130 37.93 9.28 25.86
CA LEU A 130 36.55 8.77 25.80
C LEU A 130 35.84 9.15 24.51
N THR A 131 36.15 10.32 23.92
CA THR A 131 35.54 10.75 22.64
C THR A 131 36.10 9.98 21.45
N LEU A 132 37.36 9.49 21.50
CA LEU A 132 38.03 8.82 20.38
C LEU A 132 37.25 7.62 19.83
N PRO A 133 36.78 6.63 20.61
CA PRO A 133 35.98 5.52 20.11
C PRO A 133 34.63 5.99 19.51
N VAL A 134 34.07 7.08 19.99
CA VAL A 134 32.83 7.63 19.46
C VAL A 134 33.09 8.30 18.11
N ALA A 135 34.08 9.18 18.04
CA ALA A 135 34.39 9.92 16.82
C ALA A 135 34.94 9.03 15.71
N VAL A 136 35.69 7.97 15.99
CA VAL A 136 36.30 7.09 14.99
C VAL A 136 35.41 5.89 14.68
N TRP A 137 35.08 5.08 15.68
CA TRP A 137 34.39 3.80 15.46
C TRP A 137 32.86 3.95 15.37
N SER A 138 32.23 4.68 16.30
CA SER A 138 30.78 4.88 16.24
C SER A 138 30.37 5.74 15.05
N ALA A 139 31.16 6.77 14.72
CA ALA A 139 30.93 7.65 13.57
C ALA A 139 31.42 7.09 12.23
N TYR A 140 32.09 5.93 12.20
CA TYR A 140 32.65 5.33 10.97
C TYR A 140 31.67 5.27 9.79
N PRO A 141 30.38 4.90 9.95
CA PRO A 141 29.45 4.89 8.81
C PRO A 141 29.28 6.25 8.14
N PHE A 142 29.33 7.33 8.92
CA PHE A 142 29.24 8.70 8.41
C PHE A 142 30.50 9.09 7.67
N HIS A 143 31.68 8.79 8.22
CA HIS A 143 32.96 9.08 7.57
C HIS A 143 33.13 8.29 6.28
N HIS A 144 32.80 7.01 6.28
CA HIS A 144 32.88 6.16 5.09
C HIS A 144 31.93 6.66 3.98
N ALA A 145 30.71 7.04 4.32
CA ALA A 145 29.76 7.60 3.37
C ALA A 145 30.24 8.97 2.83
N ALA A 146 30.76 9.84 3.70
CA ALA A 146 31.31 11.14 3.31
C ALA A 146 32.50 11.00 2.35
N TRP A 147 33.41 10.07 2.63
CA TRP A 147 34.57 9.80 1.76
C TRP A 147 34.17 9.33 0.37
N ARG A 148 33.22 8.39 0.29
CA ARG A 148 32.67 7.93 -1.00
C ARG A 148 32.02 9.06 -1.80
N ASN A 149 31.25 9.91 -1.12
CA ASN A 149 30.57 11.04 -1.75
C ASN A 149 31.56 12.09 -2.26
N LEU A 150 32.65 12.34 -1.52
CA LEU A 150 33.70 13.28 -1.91
C LEU A 150 34.37 12.86 -3.23
N GLY A 151 34.66 11.57 -3.40
CA GLY A 151 35.23 11.02 -4.63
C GLY A 151 34.35 11.20 -5.87
N GLN A 152 33.09 11.60 -5.68
CA GLN A 152 32.10 11.83 -6.76
C GLN A 152 31.62 13.28 -6.81
N ALA A 153 32.27 14.20 -6.09
CA ALA A 153 31.90 15.62 -5.97
C ALA A 153 30.44 15.83 -5.52
N GLU A 154 29.93 14.95 -4.66
CA GLU A 154 28.57 15.05 -4.11
C GLU A 154 28.62 15.20 -2.59
N ALA A 155 27.61 15.85 -2.03
CA ALA A 155 27.43 16.00 -0.61
C ALA A 155 26.10 15.36 -0.16
N SER A 156 26.17 14.59 0.93
CA SER A 156 25.00 13.99 1.55
C SER A 156 24.87 14.45 3.01
N MET A 157 23.81 14.03 3.67
CA MET A 157 23.62 14.20 5.10
C MET A 157 24.81 13.66 5.91
N ASP A 158 25.35 12.50 5.53
CA ASP A 158 26.49 11.89 6.19
C ASP A 158 27.77 12.73 6.07
N THR A 159 27.90 13.46 4.94
CA THR A 159 28.98 14.42 4.73
C THR A 159 28.90 15.56 5.74
N LEU A 160 27.71 16.11 6.00
CA LEU A 160 27.53 17.20 6.98
C LEU A 160 27.88 16.74 8.40
N VAL A 161 27.41 15.55 8.78
CA VAL A 161 27.72 14.94 10.09
C VAL A 161 29.21 14.67 10.24
N SER A 162 29.83 14.05 9.22
CA SER A 162 31.24 13.72 9.22
C SER A 162 32.10 14.98 9.35
N VAL A 163 31.82 16.03 8.58
CA VAL A 163 32.53 17.32 8.65
C VAL A 163 32.35 17.95 10.02
N GLY A 164 31.14 17.96 10.59
CA GLY A 164 30.87 18.48 11.93
C GLY A 164 31.65 17.76 13.03
N VAL A 165 31.70 16.42 12.99
CA VAL A 165 32.43 15.59 13.95
C VAL A 165 33.94 15.80 13.82
N ILE A 166 34.49 15.78 12.59
CA ILE A 166 35.91 15.99 12.32
C ILE A 166 36.33 17.39 12.77
N ALA A 167 35.53 18.41 12.45
CA ALA A 167 35.81 19.79 12.82
C ALA A 167 35.79 19.97 14.35
N SER A 168 34.78 19.44 15.06
CA SER A 168 34.68 19.53 16.52
C SER A 168 35.79 18.77 17.23
N PHE A 169 36.09 17.55 16.80
CA PHE A 169 37.15 16.74 17.36
C PHE A 169 38.54 17.31 17.07
N GLY A 170 38.79 17.68 15.79
CA GLY A 170 40.05 18.24 15.35
C GLY A 170 40.37 19.59 16.00
N TRP A 171 39.37 20.45 16.16
CA TRP A 171 39.54 21.70 16.93
C TRP A 171 39.88 21.41 18.40
N SER A 172 39.16 20.48 19.06
CA SER A 172 39.41 20.14 20.44
C SER A 172 40.82 19.58 20.65
N LEU A 173 41.27 18.73 19.72
CA LEU A 173 42.66 18.22 19.75
C LEU A 173 43.68 19.34 19.57
N TYR A 174 43.46 20.26 18.62
CA TYR A 174 44.32 21.43 18.44
C TYR A 174 44.32 22.31 19.70
N ALA A 175 43.17 22.58 20.30
CA ALA A 175 43.04 23.43 21.46
C ALA A 175 43.77 22.81 22.68
N LEU A 176 43.66 21.48 22.89
CA LEU A 176 44.35 20.77 23.95
C LEU A 176 45.89 20.81 23.84
N ILE A 177 46.42 20.79 22.61
CA ILE A 177 47.86 20.70 22.38
C ILE A 177 48.49 22.09 22.27
N PHE A 178 47.82 23.07 21.62
CA PHE A 178 48.41 24.33 21.26
C PHE A 178 47.85 25.55 22.01
N THR A 179 46.85 25.38 22.89
CA THR A 179 46.26 26.44 23.72
C THR A 179 46.29 26.05 25.19
N HIS A 180 45.89 26.98 26.08
CA HIS A 180 45.75 26.73 27.52
C HIS A 180 44.55 25.83 27.90
N ALA A 181 43.78 25.35 26.95
CA ALA A 181 42.66 24.45 27.23
C ALA A 181 43.09 23.06 27.76
N GLY A 182 44.37 22.68 27.53
CA GLY A 182 44.97 21.43 28.04
C GLY A 182 45.70 21.58 29.36
N ASP A 183 45.74 22.77 29.93
CA ASP A 183 46.47 23.04 31.19
C ASP A 183 45.82 22.31 32.38
N ILE A 184 46.67 21.87 33.33
CA ILE A 184 46.22 21.17 34.52
C ILE A 184 45.36 22.12 35.39
N GLY A 185 44.18 21.66 35.77
CA GLY A 185 43.24 22.46 36.58
C GLY A 185 42.37 23.46 35.80
N ALA A 186 42.50 23.52 34.48
CA ALA A 186 41.59 24.32 33.66
C ALA A 186 40.16 23.79 33.75
N THR A 187 39.20 24.65 34.07
CA THR A 187 37.78 24.33 34.16
C THR A 187 37.02 24.93 33.00
N MET A 188 35.98 24.25 32.54
CA MET A 188 35.09 24.71 31.49
C MET A 188 33.65 24.59 31.96
N SER A 189 32.81 25.59 31.65
CA SER A 189 31.39 25.53 31.84
C SER A 189 30.72 25.52 30.47
N MET A 190 29.88 24.54 30.20
CA MET A 190 29.05 24.51 28.98
C MET A 190 27.72 25.19 29.23
N SER A 191 27.37 26.17 28.42
CA SER A 191 26.04 26.75 28.40
C SER A 191 25.24 26.19 27.19
N LEU A 192 23.97 25.82 27.40
CA LEU A 192 23.05 25.45 26.32
C LEU A 192 22.79 26.61 25.34
N VAL A 193 22.95 27.84 25.83
CA VAL A 193 22.99 29.05 25.01
C VAL A 193 24.44 29.50 24.92
N PRO A 194 25.04 29.61 23.75
CA PRO A 194 26.45 30.01 23.60
C PRO A 194 26.74 31.37 24.27
N VAL A 195 27.73 31.41 25.14
CA VAL A 195 28.17 32.65 25.82
C VAL A 195 29.40 33.20 25.11
N ARG A 196 29.44 34.52 24.84
CA ARG A 196 30.57 35.20 24.19
C ARG A 196 31.70 35.47 25.20
N GLY A 197 32.94 35.32 24.73
CA GLY A 197 34.11 35.76 25.48
C GLY A 197 34.87 34.67 26.25
N GLU A 198 34.46 33.43 26.20
CA GLU A 198 35.22 32.31 26.74
C GLU A 198 36.23 31.80 25.70
N THR A 199 37.50 31.91 25.97
CA THR A 199 38.58 31.67 25.00
C THR A 199 39.05 30.22 24.86
N HIS A 200 38.52 29.29 25.67
CA HIS A 200 39.05 27.92 25.80
C HIS A 200 37.97 26.84 25.62
N HIS A 201 37.11 26.98 24.59
CA HIS A 201 36.06 25.97 24.31
C HIS A 201 36.65 24.71 23.67
N LEU A 202 36.41 23.57 24.31
CA LEU A 202 36.50 22.25 23.72
C LEU A 202 35.11 21.89 23.17
N TYR A 203 35.08 21.09 22.12
CA TYR A 203 33.84 20.60 21.46
C TYR A 203 33.78 19.07 21.46
N LEU A 204 34.40 18.40 22.43
CA LEU A 204 34.42 16.94 22.57
C LEU A 204 33.02 16.38 22.83
N GLU A 205 32.25 17.11 23.67
CA GLU A 205 30.85 16.78 23.95
C GLU A 205 29.96 16.99 22.71
N VAL A 206 30.24 18.00 21.87
CA VAL A 206 29.53 18.20 20.62
C VAL A 206 29.74 17.02 19.68
N ALA A 207 31.00 16.60 19.49
CA ALA A 207 31.35 15.47 18.64
C ALA A 207 30.67 14.18 19.12
N SER A 208 30.77 13.86 20.42
CA SER A 208 30.22 12.62 20.98
C SER A 208 28.70 12.62 21.04
N THR A 209 28.08 13.70 21.51
CA THR A 209 26.61 13.81 21.63
C THR A 209 25.92 13.83 20.27
N THR A 210 26.50 14.53 19.27
CA THR A 210 25.97 14.55 17.90
C THR A 210 25.93 13.14 17.32
N VAL A 211 27.01 12.36 17.44
CA VAL A 211 27.06 10.97 16.97
C VAL A 211 26.03 10.12 17.69
N ALA A 212 25.91 10.23 19.02
CA ALA A 212 24.94 9.46 19.81
C ALA A 212 23.49 9.76 19.39
N LEU A 213 23.13 11.04 19.27
CA LEU A 213 21.77 11.47 18.90
C LEU A 213 21.41 11.05 17.46
N ILE A 214 22.34 11.17 16.52
CA ILE A 214 22.10 10.76 15.13
C ILE A 214 21.98 9.24 15.02
N LEU A 215 22.83 8.46 15.72
CA LEU A 215 22.73 7.01 15.77
C LEU A 215 21.43 6.56 16.43
N ALA A 216 20.97 7.25 17.49
CA ALA A 216 19.67 6.99 18.13
C ALA A 216 18.51 7.21 17.15
N GLY A 217 18.53 8.33 16.41
CA GLY A 217 17.56 8.61 15.35
C GLY A 217 17.54 7.52 14.28
N ARG A 218 18.70 7.11 13.76
CA ARG A 218 18.83 6.04 12.74
C ARG A 218 18.43 4.66 13.25
N TRP A 219 18.75 4.33 14.47
CA TRP A 219 18.32 3.06 15.07
C TRP A 219 16.80 3.02 15.24
N PHE A 220 16.21 4.10 15.75
CA PHE A 220 14.76 4.22 15.88
C PHE A 220 14.07 4.14 14.50
N GLU A 221 14.61 4.83 13.49
CA GLU A 221 14.17 4.78 12.11
C GLU A 221 14.17 3.36 11.55
N ALA A 222 15.32 2.66 11.60
CA ALA A 222 15.45 1.32 11.07
C ALA A 222 14.48 0.34 11.76
N ARG A 223 14.31 0.47 13.09
CA ARG A 223 13.35 -0.33 13.84
C ARG A 223 11.89 -0.03 13.46
N ALA A 224 11.56 1.23 13.21
CA ALA A 224 10.22 1.64 12.82
C ALA A 224 9.87 1.20 11.39
N LYS A 225 10.81 1.31 10.44
CA LYS A 225 10.66 0.76 9.08
C LYS A 225 10.37 -0.74 9.11
N ARG A 226 11.16 -1.51 9.89
CA ARG A 226 10.94 -2.96 10.01
C ARG A 226 9.57 -3.29 10.60
N ARG A 227 9.10 -2.53 11.61
CA ARG A 227 7.75 -2.70 12.17
C ARG A 227 6.65 -2.33 11.17
N ALA A 228 6.86 -1.30 10.38
CA ALA A 228 5.90 -0.87 9.37
C ALA A 228 5.76 -1.90 8.24
N GLY A 229 6.86 -2.50 7.76
CA GLY A 229 6.87 -3.58 6.78
C GLY A 229 6.36 -4.93 7.30
N GLY A 230 6.09 -5.05 8.61
CA GLY A 230 5.57 -6.27 9.21
C GLY A 230 4.17 -6.66 8.76
N ALA A 231 3.36 -5.72 8.26
CA ALA A 231 2.00 -5.99 7.77
C ALA A 231 2.02 -6.90 6.51
N LEU A 232 2.93 -6.63 5.57
CA LEU A 232 3.11 -7.47 4.37
C LEU A 232 3.64 -8.85 4.74
N ARG A 233 4.66 -8.92 5.62
CA ARG A 233 5.17 -10.21 6.12
C ARG A 233 4.11 -11.00 6.88
N ALA A 234 3.27 -10.33 7.68
CA ALA A 234 2.17 -10.97 8.38
C ALA A 234 1.13 -11.52 7.38
N LEU A 235 0.85 -10.79 6.30
CA LEU A 235 -0.05 -11.25 5.24
C LEU A 235 0.50 -12.53 4.57
N MET A 236 1.77 -12.55 4.19
CA MET A 236 2.42 -13.72 3.59
C MET A 236 2.54 -14.91 4.55
N ALA A 237 2.71 -14.67 5.84
CA ALA A 237 2.76 -15.69 6.88
C ALA A 237 1.37 -16.30 7.21
N LEU A 238 0.27 -15.79 6.61
CA LEU A 238 -1.07 -16.35 6.76
C LEU A 238 -1.27 -17.64 5.96
N GLY A 239 -0.48 -17.89 4.92
CA GLY A 239 -0.55 -19.12 4.13
C GLY A 239 -0.33 -20.38 4.96
N ALA A 240 -0.95 -21.50 4.58
CA ALA A 240 -0.62 -22.80 5.12
C ALA A 240 0.76 -23.24 4.62
N HIS A 241 1.55 -23.87 5.48
CA HIS A 241 2.87 -24.39 5.10
C HIS A 241 2.77 -25.78 4.49
N THR A 242 1.80 -26.60 4.92
CA THR A 242 1.56 -27.96 4.46
C THR A 242 0.10 -28.16 4.06
N ALA A 243 -0.17 -29.15 3.23
CA ALA A 243 -1.49 -29.57 2.79
C ALA A 243 -1.61 -31.09 2.85
N MET A 244 -2.78 -31.60 3.21
CA MET A 244 -3.09 -33.03 3.19
C MET A 244 -3.67 -33.41 1.82
N VAL A 245 -2.83 -33.87 0.89
CA VAL A 245 -3.27 -34.28 -0.45
C VAL A 245 -3.93 -35.63 -0.42
N LEU A 246 -5.10 -35.73 -1.03
CA LEU A 246 -5.86 -36.98 -1.18
C LEU A 246 -5.40 -37.68 -2.46
N GLN A 247 -4.78 -38.84 -2.30
CA GLN A 247 -4.32 -39.67 -3.41
C GLN A 247 -5.50 -40.44 -4.06
N ALA A 248 -5.25 -40.97 -5.26
CA ALA A 248 -6.25 -41.74 -6.01
C ALA A 248 -6.71 -43.04 -5.30
N ASP A 249 -5.89 -43.57 -4.39
CA ASP A 249 -6.23 -44.73 -3.55
C ASP A 249 -7.02 -44.39 -2.26
N GLY A 250 -7.30 -43.09 -2.04
CA GLY A 250 -7.98 -42.58 -0.86
C GLY A 250 -7.04 -42.30 0.34
N SER A 251 -5.74 -42.53 0.21
CA SER A 251 -4.77 -42.18 1.24
C SER A 251 -4.52 -40.66 1.31
N GLU A 252 -4.28 -40.16 2.52
CA GLU A 252 -3.94 -38.75 2.77
C GLU A 252 -2.42 -38.65 2.99
N VAL A 253 -1.74 -37.80 2.23
CA VAL A 253 -0.30 -37.55 2.32
C VAL A 253 -0.04 -36.08 2.59
N GLU A 254 0.72 -35.78 3.63
CA GLU A 254 1.14 -34.41 3.92
C GLU A 254 2.26 -34.00 2.95
N VAL A 255 2.05 -32.88 2.26
CA VAL A 255 3.03 -32.26 1.35
C VAL A 255 3.22 -30.80 1.70
N GLU A 256 4.35 -30.22 1.35
CA GLU A 256 4.52 -28.77 1.40
C GLU A 256 3.57 -28.09 0.41
N THR A 257 3.00 -26.95 0.79
CA THR A 257 2.09 -26.17 -0.09
C THR A 257 2.78 -25.76 -1.40
N SER A 258 4.10 -25.59 -1.38
CA SER A 258 4.93 -25.31 -2.55
C SER A 258 4.95 -26.46 -3.60
N ALA A 259 4.63 -27.68 -3.19
CA ALA A 259 4.60 -28.85 -4.06
C ALA A 259 3.24 -29.10 -4.71
N LEU A 260 2.18 -28.38 -4.28
CA LEU A 260 0.84 -28.52 -4.84
C LEU A 260 0.80 -28.11 -6.32
N ARG A 261 -0.04 -28.81 -7.08
CA ARG A 261 -0.31 -28.52 -8.49
C ARG A 261 -1.79 -28.25 -8.71
N VAL A 262 -2.10 -27.51 -9.75
CA VAL A 262 -3.49 -27.31 -10.19
C VAL A 262 -4.12 -28.67 -10.49
N GLY A 263 -5.31 -28.91 -9.94
CA GLY A 263 -6.04 -30.18 -10.02
C GLY A 263 -5.80 -31.12 -8.85
N ASP A 264 -4.82 -30.91 -8.00
CA ASP A 264 -4.62 -31.71 -6.80
C ASP A 264 -5.81 -31.54 -5.83
N ARG A 265 -6.19 -32.67 -5.20
CA ARG A 265 -7.27 -32.70 -4.22
C ARG A 265 -6.67 -32.72 -2.83
N PHE A 266 -7.10 -31.83 -1.95
CA PHE A 266 -6.60 -31.79 -0.59
C PHE A 266 -7.73 -31.67 0.44
N VAL A 267 -7.49 -32.22 1.60
CA VAL A 267 -8.42 -32.24 2.72
C VAL A 267 -8.15 -31.07 3.63
N VAL A 268 -9.23 -30.40 4.06
CA VAL A 268 -9.18 -29.31 5.05
C VAL A 268 -10.12 -29.64 6.21
N ARG A 269 -9.56 -29.84 7.39
CA ARG A 269 -10.30 -30.16 8.59
C ARG A 269 -10.75 -28.89 9.33
N PRO A 270 -11.73 -28.99 10.25
CA PRO A 270 -12.11 -27.86 11.10
C PRO A 270 -10.90 -27.28 11.85
N GLY A 271 -10.77 -25.94 11.81
CA GLY A 271 -9.65 -25.21 12.40
C GLY A 271 -8.40 -25.10 11.51
N GLU A 272 -8.34 -25.87 10.41
CA GLU A 272 -7.20 -25.80 9.47
C GLU A 272 -7.36 -24.65 8.48
N ARG A 273 -6.22 -24.19 7.97
CA ARG A 273 -6.17 -23.21 6.89
C ARG A 273 -6.27 -23.90 5.55
N ILE A 274 -7.00 -23.31 4.63
CA ILE A 274 -7.08 -23.73 3.24
C ILE A 274 -5.70 -23.48 2.60
N ALA A 275 -5.11 -24.52 2.02
CA ALA A 275 -3.71 -24.50 1.58
C ALA A 275 -3.49 -23.57 0.37
N THR A 276 -4.44 -23.59 -0.58
CA THR A 276 -4.36 -22.81 -1.83
C THR A 276 -5.77 -22.48 -2.31
N ASP A 277 -5.89 -21.64 -3.36
CA ASP A 277 -7.19 -21.34 -3.95
C ASP A 277 -7.75 -22.58 -4.64
N GLY A 278 -9.05 -22.82 -4.49
CA GLY A 278 -9.69 -24.00 -5.02
C GLY A 278 -11.19 -23.95 -5.05
N VAL A 279 -11.78 -25.07 -5.47
CA VAL A 279 -13.24 -25.29 -5.46
C VAL A 279 -13.53 -26.48 -4.54
N VAL A 280 -14.55 -26.36 -3.71
CA VAL A 280 -15.04 -27.45 -2.85
C VAL A 280 -15.61 -28.53 -3.75
N GLU A 281 -15.07 -29.76 -3.67
CA GLU A 281 -15.55 -30.93 -4.37
C GLU A 281 -16.54 -31.72 -3.52
N ASP A 282 -16.26 -31.83 -2.21
CA ASP A 282 -17.09 -32.56 -1.27
C ASP A 282 -17.04 -31.90 0.11
N GLY A 283 -18.14 -32.06 0.84
CA GLY A 283 -18.31 -31.49 2.17
C GLY A 283 -19.04 -30.15 2.17
N ALA A 284 -19.49 -29.74 3.37
CA ALA A 284 -20.11 -28.46 3.62
C ALA A 284 -19.58 -27.91 4.94
N SER A 285 -19.29 -26.59 4.97
CA SER A 285 -18.72 -25.91 6.13
C SER A 285 -18.99 -24.41 6.06
N ALA A 286 -18.50 -23.68 7.07
CA ALA A 286 -18.34 -22.24 7.00
C ALA A 286 -16.84 -21.90 7.01
N VAL A 287 -16.43 -20.93 6.21
CA VAL A 287 -15.03 -20.48 6.07
C VAL A 287 -14.89 -19.06 6.61
N ASP A 288 -14.01 -18.88 7.57
CA ASP A 288 -13.63 -17.57 8.07
C ASP A 288 -12.66 -16.90 7.09
N MET A 289 -13.17 -15.88 6.40
CA MET A 289 -12.43 -15.09 5.44
C MET A 289 -11.88 -13.78 6.03
N SER A 290 -12.04 -13.56 7.35
CA SER A 290 -11.71 -12.28 8.01
C SER A 290 -10.26 -11.81 7.79
N LEU A 291 -9.32 -12.73 7.66
CA LEU A 291 -7.91 -12.45 7.41
C LEU A 291 -7.64 -11.92 5.99
N VAL A 292 -8.50 -12.24 5.03
CA VAL A 292 -8.37 -11.86 3.61
C VAL A 292 -9.30 -10.69 3.28
N THR A 293 -10.57 -10.78 3.69
CA THR A 293 -11.60 -9.78 3.37
C THR A 293 -11.78 -8.73 4.47
N GLY A 294 -11.39 -9.01 5.71
CA GLY A 294 -11.66 -8.18 6.88
C GLY A 294 -13.07 -8.30 7.43
N GLU A 295 -13.89 -9.22 6.90
CA GLU A 295 -15.27 -9.50 7.38
C GLU A 295 -15.24 -10.60 8.44
N SER A 296 -15.89 -10.34 9.59
CA SER A 296 -15.87 -11.26 10.74
C SER A 296 -16.90 -12.37 10.67
N VAL A 297 -17.80 -12.36 9.68
CA VAL A 297 -18.85 -13.36 9.55
C VAL A 297 -18.33 -14.47 8.62
N PRO A 298 -18.27 -15.74 9.08
CA PRO A 298 -17.89 -16.86 8.23
C PRO A 298 -18.88 -17.06 7.07
N VAL A 299 -18.37 -17.42 5.91
CA VAL A 299 -19.15 -17.66 4.68
C VAL A 299 -19.41 -19.15 4.56
N GLU A 300 -20.68 -19.53 4.36
CA GLU A 300 -21.05 -20.92 4.11
C GLU A 300 -20.57 -21.38 2.74
N VAL A 301 -19.96 -22.56 2.69
CA VAL A 301 -19.44 -23.22 1.50
C VAL A 301 -19.96 -24.64 1.35
N ALA A 302 -20.23 -25.03 0.11
CA ALA A 302 -20.74 -26.34 -0.28
C ALA A 302 -20.07 -26.78 -1.59
N PRO A 303 -20.27 -28.01 -2.09
CA PRO A 303 -19.73 -28.45 -3.36
C PRO A 303 -20.01 -27.46 -4.50
N GLY A 304 -18.97 -27.08 -5.23
CA GLY A 304 -18.99 -26.03 -6.26
C GLY A 304 -18.66 -24.62 -5.77
N SER A 305 -18.56 -24.38 -4.45
CA SER A 305 -18.14 -23.08 -3.90
C SER A 305 -16.64 -22.86 -4.09
N ALA A 306 -16.25 -21.67 -4.55
CA ALA A 306 -14.85 -21.27 -4.58
C ALA A 306 -14.35 -20.91 -3.17
N VAL A 307 -13.12 -21.31 -2.85
CA VAL A 307 -12.46 -21.01 -1.58
C VAL A 307 -11.07 -20.43 -1.84
N THR A 308 -10.64 -19.54 -0.95
CA THR A 308 -9.37 -18.82 -1.07
C THR A 308 -8.34 -19.37 -0.09
N GLY A 309 -7.13 -19.54 -0.54
CA GLY A 309 -5.99 -19.92 0.30
C GLY A 309 -5.79 -19.00 1.51
N ALA A 310 -5.26 -19.53 2.62
CA ALA A 310 -5.06 -18.87 3.91
C ALA A 310 -6.32 -18.58 4.74
N THR A 311 -7.54 -18.76 4.22
CA THR A 311 -8.78 -18.69 4.99
C THR A 311 -8.94 -19.93 5.90
N ILE A 312 -9.73 -19.83 6.96
CA ILE A 312 -9.84 -20.88 7.99
C ILE A 312 -11.16 -21.62 7.85
N ASN A 313 -11.10 -22.93 7.71
CA ASN A 313 -12.27 -23.79 7.76
C ASN A 313 -12.77 -23.90 9.22
N THR A 314 -14.07 -23.63 9.48
CA THR A 314 -14.56 -23.57 10.86
C THR A 314 -15.20 -24.87 11.36
N ASN A 315 -16.02 -25.54 10.57
CA ASN A 315 -16.92 -26.59 11.09
C ASN A 315 -16.77 -27.98 10.44
N GLY A 316 -16.99 -28.08 9.12
CA GLY A 316 -17.03 -29.35 8.38
C GLY A 316 -15.67 -29.77 7.83
N ARG A 317 -15.54 -31.05 7.46
CA ARG A 317 -14.42 -31.52 6.64
C ARG A 317 -14.71 -31.18 5.18
N LEU A 318 -13.76 -30.52 4.52
CA LEU A 318 -13.86 -30.18 3.10
C LEU A 318 -12.82 -30.98 2.30
N ILE A 319 -13.19 -31.38 1.09
CA ILE A 319 -12.27 -31.80 0.05
C ILE A 319 -12.27 -30.69 -1.01
N VAL A 320 -11.12 -30.11 -1.25
CA VAL A 320 -10.95 -28.98 -2.14
C VAL A 320 -10.04 -29.38 -3.29
N GLN A 321 -10.44 -29.07 -4.55
CA GLN A 321 -9.59 -29.20 -5.72
C GLN A 321 -8.87 -27.87 -5.94
N ALA A 322 -7.53 -27.92 -6.03
CA ALA A 322 -6.70 -26.75 -6.28
C ALA A 322 -6.95 -26.17 -7.68
N THR A 323 -7.27 -24.88 -7.77
CA THR A 323 -7.46 -24.15 -9.03
C THR A 323 -6.31 -23.20 -9.34
N ARG A 324 -5.66 -22.64 -8.31
CA ARG A 324 -4.48 -21.78 -8.43
C ARG A 324 -3.46 -22.18 -7.37
N VAL A 325 -2.18 -22.14 -7.71
CA VAL A 325 -1.08 -22.53 -6.80
C VAL A 325 0.07 -21.54 -6.88
N GLY A 326 0.89 -21.48 -5.84
CA GLY A 326 2.10 -20.69 -5.80
C GLY A 326 1.87 -19.19 -6.02
N ALA A 327 2.52 -18.63 -7.04
CA ALA A 327 2.46 -17.20 -7.37
C ALA A 327 1.08 -16.74 -7.90
N ASP A 328 0.24 -17.65 -8.37
CA ASP A 328 -1.05 -17.32 -8.98
C ASP A 328 -2.20 -17.27 -7.97
N THR A 329 -1.94 -17.63 -6.71
CA THR A 329 -2.94 -17.53 -5.64
C THR A 329 -3.34 -16.09 -5.37
N ALA A 330 -4.59 -15.87 -4.93
CA ALA A 330 -5.10 -14.56 -4.55
C ALA A 330 -4.22 -13.89 -3.49
N LEU A 331 -3.75 -14.66 -2.48
CA LEU A 331 -2.84 -14.16 -1.45
C LEU A 331 -1.50 -13.68 -2.05
N ALA A 332 -0.91 -14.43 -2.97
CA ALA A 332 0.34 -14.06 -3.63
C ALA A 332 0.16 -12.82 -4.54
N GLN A 333 -0.98 -12.71 -5.22
CA GLN A 333 -1.33 -11.52 -6.02
C GLN A 333 -1.50 -10.29 -5.14
N MET A 334 -2.21 -10.40 -4.01
CA MET A 334 -2.34 -9.32 -3.03
C MET A 334 -0.97 -8.85 -2.51
N ALA A 335 -0.09 -9.80 -2.17
CA ALA A 335 1.26 -9.49 -1.71
C ALA A 335 2.07 -8.73 -2.77
N ARG A 336 2.02 -9.14 -4.04
CA ARG A 336 2.68 -8.44 -5.16
C ARG A 336 2.14 -7.03 -5.36
N LEU A 337 0.81 -6.82 -5.30
CA LEU A 337 0.21 -5.50 -5.41
C LEU A 337 0.68 -4.56 -4.28
N VAL A 338 0.72 -5.06 -3.05
CA VAL A 338 1.22 -4.28 -1.90
C VAL A 338 2.72 -3.97 -2.05
N GLU A 339 3.51 -4.90 -2.55
CA GLU A 339 4.94 -4.71 -2.81
C GLU A 339 5.18 -3.69 -3.92
N ALA A 340 4.47 -3.80 -5.04
CA ALA A 340 4.52 -2.83 -6.13
C ALA A 340 4.14 -1.42 -5.66
N ALA A 341 3.10 -1.30 -4.83
CA ALA A 341 2.70 -0.03 -4.22
C ALA A 341 3.81 0.61 -3.38
N GLN A 342 4.64 -0.20 -2.73
CA GLN A 342 5.76 0.28 -1.92
C GLN A 342 7.00 0.61 -2.76
N GLY A 343 7.12 0.06 -3.96
CA GLY A 343 8.25 0.26 -4.87
C GLY A 343 8.27 1.64 -5.55
N GLY A 344 7.10 2.22 -5.83
CA GLY A 344 6.95 3.49 -6.54
C GLY A 344 7.35 4.73 -5.74
N LYS A 345 7.50 5.87 -6.42
CA LYS A 345 7.72 7.20 -5.80
C LYS A 345 6.60 8.16 -6.15
N ALA A 346 5.91 8.67 -5.15
CA ALA A 346 4.91 9.72 -5.33
C ALA A 346 5.53 10.99 -5.96
N PRO A 347 4.78 11.75 -6.77
CA PRO A 347 5.23 13.05 -7.31
C PRO A 347 5.72 14.00 -6.22
N VAL A 348 5.06 14.05 -5.06
CA VAL A 348 5.49 14.87 -3.92
C VAL A 348 6.85 14.42 -3.37
N GLN A 349 7.18 13.14 -3.43
CA GLN A 349 8.49 12.64 -3.01
C GLN A 349 9.58 13.06 -4.00
N ARG A 350 9.33 12.96 -5.31
CA ARG A 350 10.27 13.46 -6.35
C ARG A 350 10.57 14.95 -6.20
N LEU A 351 9.55 15.74 -5.83
CA LEU A 351 9.74 17.17 -5.53
C LEU A 351 10.62 17.37 -4.29
N ALA A 352 10.35 16.64 -3.20
CA ALA A 352 11.15 16.72 -1.98
C ALA A 352 12.62 16.33 -2.21
N ASP A 353 12.87 15.28 -2.99
CA ASP A 353 14.21 14.84 -3.35
C ASP A 353 14.96 15.90 -4.17
N ARG A 354 14.29 16.57 -5.13
CA ARG A 354 14.87 17.66 -5.93
C ARG A 354 15.25 18.87 -5.06
N VAL A 355 14.37 19.26 -4.14
CA VAL A 355 14.62 20.34 -3.19
C VAL A 355 15.82 20.01 -2.31
N ALA A 356 15.92 18.79 -1.78
CA ALA A 356 17.03 18.34 -0.96
C ALA A 356 18.37 18.39 -1.70
N GLY A 357 18.38 18.07 -3.01
CA GLY A 357 19.59 18.11 -3.84
C GLY A 357 20.20 19.51 -3.99
N VAL A 358 19.36 20.56 -3.98
CA VAL A 358 19.81 21.97 -4.02
C VAL A 358 20.13 22.50 -2.62
N PHE A 359 19.39 22.04 -1.63
CA PHE A 359 19.48 22.56 -0.27
C PHE A 359 20.84 22.31 0.39
N VAL A 360 21.43 21.14 0.20
CA VAL A 360 22.72 20.78 0.84
C VAL A 360 23.87 21.67 0.40
N PRO A 361 24.12 21.93 -0.89
CA PRO A 361 25.13 22.90 -1.31
C PRO A 361 24.90 24.33 -0.76
N VAL A 362 23.65 24.79 -0.72
CA VAL A 362 23.28 26.09 -0.15
C VAL A 362 23.65 26.15 1.33
N VAL A 363 23.37 25.12 2.08
CA VAL A 363 23.70 25.04 3.52
C VAL A 363 25.20 25.08 3.76
N ILE A 364 25.98 24.34 2.97
CA ILE A 364 27.45 24.36 3.08
C ILE A 364 27.95 25.79 2.85
N THR A 365 27.44 26.47 1.83
CA THR A 365 27.80 27.86 1.54
C THR A 365 27.42 28.80 2.70
N LEU A 366 26.24 28.64 3.28
CA LEU A 366 25.80 29.41 4.46
C LEU A 366 26.65 29.12 5.69
N ALA A 367 27.08 27.89 5.91
CA ALA A 367 27.99 27.57 7.02
C ALA A 367 29.37 28.20 6.85
N ILE A 368 29.92 28.17 5.64
CA ILE A 368 31.19 28.84 5.32
C ILE A 368 31.04 30.34 5.49
N ALA A 369 29.97 30.95 4.99
CA ALA A 369 29.69 32.38 5.15
C ALA A 369 29.52 32.76 6.63
N THR A 370 28.85 31.91 7.42
CA THR A 370 28.69 32.11 8.86
C THR A 370 30.05 32.05 9.58
N LEU A 371 30.88 31.07 9.23
CA LEU A 371 32.26 30.99 9.73
C LEU A 371 33.05 32.24 9.42
N GLY A 372 33.08 32.67 8.16
CA GLY A 372 33.78 33.86 7.73
C GLY A 372 33.30 35.16 8.39
N PHE A 373 31.97 35.31 8.52
CA PHE A 373 31.36 36.45 9.20
C PHE A 373 31.78 36.54 10.68
N TRP A 374 31.69 35.44 11.41
CA TRP A 374 32.04 35.43 12.83
C TRP A 374 33.55 35.51 13.04
N LEU A 375 34.35 34.89 12.17
CA LEU A 375 35.83 35.03 12.21
C LEU A 375 36.25 36.49 12.05
N ALA A 376 35.65 37.22 11.12
CA ALA A 376 35.92 38.64 10.91
C ALA A 376 35.47 39.53 12.09
N ARG A 377 34.42 39.08 12.81
CA ARG A 377 33.79 39.84 13.92
C ARG A 377 34.44 39.60 15.28
N THR A 378 34.87 38.35 15.55
CA THR A 378 35.43 37.97 16.84
C THR A 378 36.96 37.77 16.81
N SER A 379 37.53 37.63 15.61
CA SER A 379 38.96 37.25 15.43
C SER A 379 39.35 35.93 16.11
N SER A 380 38.35 35.16 16.55
CA SER A 380 38.50 33.85 17.24
C SER A 380 37.92 32.76 16.36
N PHE A 381 38.78 31.81 15.96
CA PHE A 381 38.34 30.66 15.17
C PHE A 381 37.43 29.73 16.02
N ALA A 382 37.71 29.57 17.33
CA ALA A 382 36.90 28.80 18.23
C ALA A 382 35.45 29.29 18.29
N GLU A 383 35.29 30.60 18.48
CA GLU A 383 33.96 31.20 18.56
C GLU A 383 33.22 31.13 17.23
N ALA A 384 33.89 31.35 16.08
CA ALA A 384 33.27 31.26 14.77
C ALA A 384 32.84 29.85 14.35
N MET A 385 33.48 28.82 14.88
CA MET A 385 33.19 27.43 14.60
C MET A 385 31.80 26.99 15.12
N SER A 386 31.40 27.38 16.33
CA SER A 386 30.17 26.95 16.94
C SER A 386 28.92 27.22 16.10
N PRO A 387 28.65 28.47 15.66
CA PRO A 387 27.51 28.76 14.79
C PRO A 387 27.62 28.08 13.42
N ALA A 388 28.82 27.95 12.84
CA ALA A 388 29.00 27.28 11.56
C ALA A 388 28.66 25.78 11.65
N VAL A 389 29.12 25.10 12.71
CA VAL A 389 28.79 23.70 12.97
C VAL A 389 27.30 23.55 13.30
N ALA A 390 26.72 24.48 14.08
CA ALA A 390 25.29 24.47 14.36
C ALA A 390 24.44 24.58 13.06
N VAL A 391 24.85 25.42 12.10
CA VAL A 391 24.20 25.52 10.78
C VAL A 391 24.28 24.20 10.01
N LEU A 392 25.46 23.58 9.96
CA LEU A 392 25.63 22.27 9.27
C LEU A 392 24.75 21.18 9.88
N ILE A 393 24.63 21.15 11.19
CA ILE A 393 23.87 20.13 11.91
C ILE A 393 22.35 20.38 11.74
N ILE A 394 21.87 21.58 12.09
CA ILE A 394 20.42 21.86 12.09
C ILE A 394 19.80 21.80 10.68
N ALA A 395 20.57 22.10 9.68
CA ALA A 395 20.10 22.06 8.30
C ALA A 395 19.99 20.66 7.70
N CYS A 396 20.39 19.61 8.42
CA CYS A 396 20.22 18.25 7.93
C CYS A 396 18.73 17.86 7.83
N PRO A 397 18.14 17.64 6.66
CA PRO A 397 16.74 17.26 6.53
C PRO A 397 16.55 15.74 6.71
N CYS A 398 17.06 15.18 7.84
CA CYS A 398 17.08 13.74 8.10
C CYS A 398 15.68 13.11 8.01
N ALA A 399 14.66 13.79 8.51
CA ALA A 399 13.28 13.33 8.52
C ALA A 399 12.61 13.39 7.13
N LEU A 400 13.15 14.18 6.17
CA LEU A 400 12.57 14.36 4.84
C LEU A 400 12.54 13.04 4.05
N GLY A 401 13.66 12.28 4.08
CA GLY A 401 13.76 10.99 3.40
C GLY A 401 12.81 9.91 3.94
N LEU A 402 12.26 10.13 5.16
CA LEU A 402 11.33 9.23 5.83
C LEU A 402 9.86 9.63 5.69
N ALA A 403 9.61 10.89 5.41
CA ALA A 403 8.28 11.49 5.48
C ALA A 403 7.25 10.78 4.60
N THR A 404 7.62 10.45 3.37
CA THR A 404 6.76 9.74 2.42
C THR A 404 6.81 8.22 2.60
N PRO A 405 7.98 7.55 2.57
CA PRO A 405 8.00 6.09 2.55
C PRO A 405 7.39 5.46 3.80
N THR A 406 7.62 6.04 4.99
CA THR A 406 7.08 5.47 6.23
C THR A 406 5.55 5.61 6.28
N ALA A 407 5.00 6.75 5.88
CA ALA A 407 3.55 6.95 5.85
C ALA A 407 2.89 6.06 4.79
N LEU A 408 3.51 5.93 3.61
CA LEU A 408 3.05 5.05 2.54
C LEU A 408 3.03 3.59 3.03
N LEU A 409 4.13 3.09 3.59
CA LEU A 409 4.26 1.73 4.08
C LEU A 409 3.21 1.38 5.14
N VAL A 410 2.94 2.32 6.07
CA VAL A 410 1.92 2.13 7.10
C VAL A 410 0.51 2.23 6.52
N GLY A 411 0.28 3.19 5.60
CA GLY A 411 -1.02 3.41 4.96
C GLY A 411 -1.43 2.24 4.07
N THR A 412 -0.55 1.80 3.15
CA THR A 412 -0.81 0.64 2.26
C THR A 412 -0.93 -0.66 3.04
N GLY A 413 -0.07 -0.86 4.06
CA GLY A 413 -0.17 -2.04 4.92
C GLY A 413 -1.47 -2.08 5.73
N ARG A 414 -1.98 -0.92 6.19
CA ARG A 414 -3.29 -0.86 6.86
C ARG A 414 -4.44 -1.02 5.87
N GLY A 415 -4.29 -0.49 4.64
CA GLY A 415 -5.21 -0.72 3.54
C GLY A 415 -5.37 -2.20 3.23
N ALA A 416 -4.26 -2.92 3.04
CA ALA A 416 -4.26 -4.35 2.77
C ALA A 416 -4.96 -5.16 3.86
N GLN A 417 -4.72 -4.84 5.15
CA GLN A 417 -5.43 -5.45 6.27
C GLN A 417 -6.94 -5.15 6.28
N ALA A 418 -7.37 -4.09 5.63
CA ALA A 418 -8.77 -3.71 5.48
C ALA A 418 -9.37 -4.19 4.14
N GLY A 419 -8.64 -5.03 3.38
CA GLY A 419 -9.07 -5.49 2.06
C GLY A 419 -9.01 -4.41 0.97
N ILE A 420 -8.16 -3.39 1.14
CA ILE A 420 -7.96 -2.31 0.17
C ILE A 420 -6.53 -2.39 -0.37
N LEU A 421 -6.37 -2.74 -1.63
CA LEU A 421 -5.09 -2.85 -2.30
C LEU A 421 -4.86 -1.61 -3.18
N ILE A 422 -3.73 -0.94 -2.98
CA ILE A 422 -3.34 0.28 -3.69
C ILE A 422 -2.15 -0.05 -4.57
N LYS A 423 -2.21 0.15 -5.89
CA LYS A 423 -1.13 -0.22 -6.81
C LYS A 423 0.09 0.69 -6.77
N GLY A 424 -0.06 1.94 -6.38
CA GLY A 424 1.06 2.87 -6.41
C GLY A 424 0.88 4.10 -5.51
N PRO A 425 1.97 4.78 -5.17
CA PRO A 425 1.92 5.98 -4.34
C PRO A 425 1.33 7.21 -5.08
N GLU A 426 1.38 7.24 -6.41
CA GLU A 426 0.74 8.26 -7.27
C GLU A 426 -0.77 8.25 -7.13
N ILE A 427 -1.36 7.08 -6.88
CA ILE A 427 -2.80 6.88 -6.70
C ILE A 427 -3.34 7.67 -5.50
N LEU A 428 -2.51 7.89 -4.48
CA LEU A 428 -2.88 8.73 -3.34
C LEU A 428 -3.14 10.19 -3.75
N GLU A 429 -2.42 10.68 -4.77
CA GLU A 429 -2.61 12.04 -5.30
C GLU A 429 -3.84 12.11 -6.20
N SER A 430 -4.05 11.14 -7.08
CA SER A 430 -5.26 11.01 -7.90
C SER A 430 -6.50 10.94 -7.02
N THR A 431 -6.52 10.07 -6.02
CA THR A 431 -7.63 9.90 -5.07
C THR A 431 -8.03 11.20 -4.36
N ARG A 432 -7.07 12.10 -4.09
CA ARG A 432 -7.38 13.39 -3.46
C ARG A 432 -8.14 14.33 -4.37
N ARG A 433 -7.87 14.28 -5.68
CA ARG A 433 -8.44 15.21 -6.66
C ARG A 433 -9.85 14.82 -7.09
N VAL A 434 -10.21 13.54 -6.96
CA VAL A 434 -11.51 13.02 -7.36
C VAL A 434 -12.64 13.84 -6.75
N ASP A 435 -13.53 14.30 -7.63
CA ASP A 435 -14.76 15.03 -7.31
C ASP A 435 -16.04 14.31 -7.80
N THR A 436 -15.88 13.36 -8.72
CA THR A 436 -16.97 12.61 -9.33
C THR A 436 -16.66 11.12 -9.27
N ILE A 437 -17.63 10.30 -8.88
CA ILE A 437 -17.51 8.84 -8.86
C ILE A 437 -18.59 8.20 -9.71
N VAL A 438 -18.16 7.50 -10.75
CA VAL A 438 -19.03 6.73 -11.65
C VAL A 438 -19.10 5.31 -11.13
N LEU A 439 -20.31 4.84 -10.89
CA LEU A 439 -20.60 3.52 -10.33
C LEU A 439 -21.26 2.67 -11.42
N ASP A 440 -20.64 1.56 -11.76
CA ASP A 440 -21.35 0.55 -12.54
C ASP A 440 -22.51 -0.01 -11.72
N LYS A 441 -23.58 -0.43 -12.39
CA LYS A 441 -24.75 -1.02 -11.69
C LYS A 441 -24.45 -2.45 -11.27
N THR A 442 -24.19 -3.32 -12.25
CA THR A 442 -24.18 -4.78 -12.08
C THR A 442 -22.93 -5.25 -11.32
N GLY A 443 -23.12 -6.06 -10.26
CA GLY A 443 -22.01 -6.55 -9.44
C GLY A 443 -21.36 -5.48 -8.52
N THR A 444 -21.62 -4.19 -8.80
CA THR A 444 -21.08 -3.05 -8.03
C THR A 444 -22.12 -2.47 -7.07
N VAL A 445 -23.17 -1.83 -7.57
CA VAL A 445 -24.31 -1.31 -6.78
C VAL A 445 -25.27 -2.43 -6.42
N THR A 446 -25.42 -3.39 -7.32
CA THR A 446 -26.26 -4.59 -7.18
C THR A 446 -25.40 -5.83 -6.94
N THR A 447 -26.04 -6.93 -6.59
CA THR A 447 -25.36 -8.21 -6.35
C THR A 447 -24.75 -8.83 -7.62
N GLY A 448 -25.25 -8.45 -8.79
CA GLY A 448 -24.93 -9.11 -10.07
C GLY A 448 -25.66 -10.45 -10.24
N GLU A 449 -26.43 -10.86 -9.27
CA GLU A 449 -27.22 -12.07 -9.31
C GLU A 449 -28.70 -11.74 -9.47
N MET A 450 -29.32 -12.35 -10.48
CA MET A 450 -30.77 -12.27 -10.65
C MET A 450 -31.48 -12.95 -9.48
N SER A 451 -32.52 -12.33 -8.96
CA SER A 451 -33.41 -12.89 -7.95
C SER A 451 -34.87 -12.69 -8.32
N VAL A 452 -35.73 -13.58 -7.85
CA VAL A 452 -37.19 -13.41 -8.00
C VAL A 452 -37.62 -12.29 -7.06
N SER A 453 -38.11 -11.19 -7.62
CA SER A 453 -38.57 -10.02 -6.88
C SER A 453 -40.05 -10.07 -6.58
N ASP A 454 -40.85 -10.60 -7.52
CA ASP A 454 -42.31 -10.71 -7.35
C ASP A 454 -42.90 -11.85 -8.18
N ILE A 455 -44.06 -12.39 -7.74
CA ILE A 455 -44.76 -13.50 -8.39
C ILE A 455 -46.24 -13.15 -8.42
N HIS A 456 -46.81 -13.05 -9.59
CA HIS A 456 -48.21 -12.75 -9.80
C HIS A 456 -48.95 -13.93 -10.46
N PRO A 457 -49.59 -14.81 -9.68
CA PRO A 457 -50.42 -15.86 -10.21
C PRO A 457 -51.76 -15.30 -10.74
N VAL A 458 -52.27 -15.89 -11.78
CA VAL A 458 -53.65 -15.62 -12.28
C VAL A 458 -54.68 -16.17 -11.25
N ALA A 459 -55.87 -15.57 -11.21
CA ALA A 459 -56.93 -15.99 -10.27
C ALA A 459 -57.20 -17.51 -10.35
N GLY A 460 -57.13 -18.17 -9.22
CA GLY A 460 -57.34 -19.63 -9.11
C GLY A 460 -56.05 -20.46 -9.14
N ILE A 461 -54.89 -19.86 -9.38
CA ILE A 461 -53.59 -20.54 -9.33
C ILE A 461 -52.87 -20.17 -8.03
N ASP A 462 -52.39 -21.22 -7.32
CA ASP A 462 -51.61 -21.03 -6.11
C ASP A 462 -50.16 -20.51 -6.44
N ARG A 463 -49.70 -19.54 -5.67
CA ARG A 463 -48.38 -18.91 -5.87
C ARG A 463 -47.23 -19.93 -5.76
N ALA A 464 -47.27 -20.81 -4.76
CA ALA A 464 -46.25 -21.83 -4.59
C ALA A 464 -46.29 -22.86 -5.75
N ARG A 465 -47.47 -23.21 -6.25
CA ARG A 465 -47.59 -24.10 -7.42
C ARG A 465 -47.04 -23.46 -8.69
N LEU A 466 -47.28 -22.17 -8.90
CA LEU A 466 -46.73 -21.45 -10.05
C LEU A 466 -45.20 -21.50 -10.00
N LEU A 467 -44.62 -21.23 -8.84
CA LEU A 467 -43.14 -21.22 -8.67
C LEU A 467 -42.55 -22.62 -8.82
N GLN A 468 -43.23 -23.68 -8.28
CA GLN A 468 -42.79 -25.06 -8.44
C GLN A 468 -42.70 -25.49 -9.91
N VAL A 469 -43.76 -25.20 -10.68
CA VAL A 469 -43.85 -25.61 -12.08
C VAL A 469 -42.83 -24.84 -12.92
N ALA A 470 -42.69 -23.56 -12.68
CA ALA A 470 -41.64 -22.75 -13.34
C ALA A 470 -40.23 -23.26 -13.01
N ALA A 471 -39.96 -23.56 -11.71
CA ALA A 471 -38.65 -24.06 -11.29
C ALA A 471 -38.37 -25.48 -11.87
N ALA A 472 -39.39 -26.32 -12.08
CA ALA A 472 -39.21 -27.61 -12.75
C ALA A 472 -38.70 -27.47 -14.18
N VAL A 473 -39.29 -26.57 -14.97
CA VAL A 473 -38.81 -26.29 -16.31
C VAL A 473 -37.42 -25.70 -16.30
N GLU A 474 -37.20 -24.70 -15.43
CA GLU A 474 -35.93 -23.92 -15.40
C GLU A 474 -34.78 -24.69 -14.75
N ALA A 475 -35.03 -25.81 -14.05
CA ALA A 475 -33.99 -26.70 -13.52
C ALA A 475 -33.09 -27.29 -14.62
N GLY A 476 -33.57 -27.36 -15.87
CA GLY A 476 -32.79 -27.80 -17.02
C GLY A 476 -32.00 -26.68 -17.72
N SER A 477 -32.05 -25.43 -17.23
CA SER A 477 -31.47 -24.27 -17.89
C SER A 477 -30.33 -23.65 -17.03
N GLU A 478 -29.24 -23.29 -17.70
CA GLU A 478 -28.12 -22.57 -17.06
C GLU A 478 -28.31 -21.04 -17.08
N HIS A 479 -29.40 -20.55 -17.63
CA HIS A 479 -29.66 -19.12 -17.75
C HIS A 479 -29.78 -18.43 -16.37
N PRO A 480 -29.27 -17.20 -16.15
CA PRO A 480 -29.35 -16.51 -14.86
C PRO A 480 -30.77 -16.37 -14.30
N ILE A 481 -31.76 -16.14 -15.14
CA ILE A 481 -33.17 -16.08 -14.76
C ILE A 481 -33.65 -17.45 -14.25
N ALA A 482 -33.27 -18.51 -14.95
CA ALA A 482 -33.61 -19.86 -14.58
C ALA A 482 -33.06 -20.22 -13.17
N LYS A 483 -31.77 -19.94 -12.96
CA LYS A 483 -31.12 -20.13 -11.64
C LYS A 483 -31.83 -19.33 -10.53
N ALA A 484 -32.28 -18.12 -10.83
CA ALA A 484 -33.04 -17.29 -9.88
C ALA A 484 -34.36 -17.95 -9.46
N ILE A 485 -35.13 -18.46 -10.44
CA ILE A 485 -36.43 -19.12 -10.19
C ILE A 485 -36.24 -20.41 -9.40
N VAL A 486 -35.27 -21.25 -9.77
CA VAL A 486 -34.96 -22.51 -9.04
C VAL A 486 -34.48 -22.20 -7.61
N ARG A 487 -33.65 -21.17 -7.43
CA ARG A 487 -33.18 -20.74 -6.11
C ARG A 487 -34.33 -20.28 -5.22
N ALA A 488 -35.25 -19.48 -5.78
CA ALA A 488 -36.43 -19.02 -5.06
C ALA A 488 -37.32 -20.20 -4.59
N ALA A 489 -37.58 -21.17 -5.47
CA ALA A 489 -38.36 -22.36 -5.12
C ALA A 489 -37.67 -23.17 -3.99
N ARG A 490 -36.34 -23.33 -4.04
CA ARG A 490 -35.59 -24.03 -2.99
C ARG A 490 -35.58 -23.25 -1.67
N ALA A 491 -35.49 -21.93 -1.72
CA ALA A 491 -35.53 -21.08 -0.51
C ALA A 491 -36.88 -21.14 0.21
N GLU A 492 -37.97 -21.31 -0.55
CA GLU A 492 -39.33 -21.56 0.02
C GLU A 492 -39.55 -23.02 0.39
N VAL A 493 -38.52 -23.89 0.36
CA VAL A 493 -38.58 -25.33 0.69
C VAL A 493 -39.64 -26.07 -0.15
N LEU A 494 -39.85 -25.63 -1.38
CA LEU A 494 -40.80 -26.25 -2.30
C LEU A 494 -40.19 -27.53 -2.90
N ILE A 495 -40.99 -28.57 -3.03
CA ILE A 495 -40.61 -29.77 -3.78
C ILE A 495 -40.73 -29.45 -5.27
N ILE A 496 -39.60 -29.42 -5.99
CA ILE A 496 -39.58 -29.19 -7.43
C ILE A 496 -39.90 -30.52 -8.13
N PRO A 497 -40.97 -30.60 -8.93
CA PRO A 497 -41.30 -31.79 -9.69
C PRO A 497 -40.25 -32.11 -10.76
N ASP A 498 -40.16 -33.38 -11.17
CA ASP A 498 -39.32 -33.78 -12.29
C ASP A 498 -39.92 -33.27 -13.61
N ALA A 499 -39.05 -32.74 -14.45
CA ALA A 499 -39.42 -32.24 -15.80
C ALA A 499 -38.87 -33.18 -16.87
N GLY A 500 -39.72 -33.62 -17.76
CA GLY A 500 -39.37 -34.39 -18.97
C GLY A 500 -39.37 -33.53 -20.22
N MET A 501 -38.71 -34.02 -21.29
CA MET A 501 -38.72 -33.39 -22.61
C MET A 501 -38.33 -31.89 -22.61
N PHE A 502 -37.31 -31.54 -21.84
CA PHE A 502 -36.79 -30.14 -21.79
C PHE A 502 -36.31 -29.68 -23.16
N ALA A 503 -36.74 -28.51 -23.57
CA ALA A 503 -36.27 -27.83 -24.77
C ALA A 503 -36.09 -26.33 -24.51
N ALA A 504 -34.86 -25.81 -24.76
CA ALA A 504 -34.58 -24.38 -24.71
C ALA A 504 -34.78 -23.73 -26.09
N HIS A 505 -35.47 -22.60 -26.14
CA HIS A 505 -35.72 -21.81 -27.32
C HIS A 505 -35.01 -20.46 -27.21
N ALA A 506 -33.93 -20.29 -27.95
CA ALA A 506 -33.10 -19.08 -27.86
C ALA A 506 -33.93 -17.79 -28.05
N GLY A 507 -33.86 -16.87 -27.10
CA GLY A 507 -34.56 -15.58 -27.11
C GLY A 507 -36.08 -15.66 -26.79
N VAL A 508 -36.65 -16.86 -26.60
CA VAL A 508 -38.08 -17.08 -26.35
C VAL A 508 -38.31 -17.59 -24.93
N GLY A 509 -37.61 -18.63 -24.53
CA GLY A 509 -37.76 -19.25 -23.21
C GLY A 509 -37.44 -20.76 -23.21
N ALA A 510 -38.03 -21.51 -22.29
CA ALA A 510 -37.87 -22.95 -22.18
C ALA A 510 -39.23 -23.66 -22.06
N THR A 511 -39.28 -24.87 -22.53
CA THR A 511 -40.47 -25.76 -22.46
C THR A 511 -40.08 -27.09 -21.81
N ALA A 512 -40.96 -27.67 -21.00
CA ALA A 512 -40.81 -29.03 -20.52
C ALA A 512 -42.19 -29.61 -20.19
N VAL A 513 -42.27 -30.94 -19.99
CA VAL A 513 -43.47 -31.61 -19.48
C VAL A 513 -43.30 -31.84 -18.00
N VAL A 514 -44.19 -31.26 -17.18
CA VAL A 514 -44.22 -31.33 -15.74
C VAL A 514 -45.57 -31.90 -15.28
N ASP A 515 -45.58 -32.99 -14.57
CA ASP A 515 -46.80 -33.70 -14.13
C ASP A 515 -47.81 -34.01 -15.26
N GLY A 516 -47.26 -34.28 -16.48
CA GLY A 516 -48.08 -34.58 -17.67
C GLY A 516 -48.60 -33.33 -18.41
N MET A 517 -48.33 -32.13 -17.95
CA MET A 517 -48.72 -30.86 -18.57
C MET A 517 -47.54 -30.24 -19.33
N THR A 518 -47.78 -29.64 -20.48
CA THR A 518 -46.76 -28.88 -21.20
C THR A 518 -46.63 -27.50 -20.60
N VAL A 519 -45.45 -27.21 -20.06
CA VAL A 519 -45.14 -25.93 -19.41
C VAL A 519 -44.15 -25.16 -20.22
N HIS A 520 -44.47 -23.90 -20.53
CA HIS A 520 -43.61 -22.95 -21.17
C HIS A 520 -43.29 -21.79 -20.21
N VAL A 521 -41.99 -21.52 -19.98
CA VAL A 521 -41.49 -20.38 -19.23
C VAL A 521 -40.72 -19.50 -20.19
N GLY A 522 -41.21 -18.29 -20.46
CA GLY A 522 -40.60 -17.42 -21.46
C GLY A 522 -40.93 -15.96 -21.26
N ARG A 523 -40.47 -15.11 -22.15
CA ARG A 523 -40.67 -13.67 -22.08
C ARG A 523 -42.17 -13.34 -22.00
N ALA A 524 -42.53 -12.50 -21.01
CA ALA A 524 -43.93 -12.01 -20.92
C ALA A 524 -44.24 -10.98 -22.02
N ASP A 525 -45.49 -11.00 -22.51
CA ASP A 525 -45.98 -9.99 -23.40
C ASP A 525 -46.27 -8.67 -22.66
N ALA A 526 -46.22 -7.53 -23.40
CA ALA A 526 -46.35 -6.20 -22.76
C ALA A 526 -47.67 -6.03 -21.97
N HIS A 527 -48.75 -6.72 -22.36
CA HIS A 527 -50.04 -6.67 -21.70
C HIS A 527 -50.12 -7.55 -20.44
N GLU A 528 -49.16 -8.46 -20.26
CA GLU A 528 -49.05 -9.34 -19.09
C GLU A 528 -48.18 -8.70 -17.97
N VAL A 529 -47.44 -7.63 -18.31
CA VAL A 529 -46.56 -6.93 -17.35
C VAL A 529 -47.37 -5.90 -16.59
N THR A 530 -47.48 -6.08 -15.28
CA THR A 530 -48.14 -5.07 -14.44
C THR A 530 -47.26 -3.83 -14.27
N PRO A 531 -47.83 -2.62 -14.02
CA PRO A 531 -47.04 -1.39 -13.87
C PRO A 531 -45.93 -1.50 -12.82
N GLY A 532 -46.14 -2.26 -11.72
CA GLY A 532 -45.14 -2.49 -10.68
C GLY A 532 -43.93 -3.35 -11.11
N MET A 533 -44.06 -4.13 -12.19
CA MET A 533 -43.02 -5.00 -12.73
C MET A 533 -42.28 -4.41 -13.93
N ALA A 534 -42.69 -3.26 -14.42
CA ALA A 534 -42.20 -2.70 -15.68
C ALA A 534 -40.69 -2.42 -15.70
N ALA A 535 -40.07 -2.23 -14.51
CA ALA A 535 -38.65 -2.04 -14.34
C ALA A 535 -37.84 -3.36 -14.23
N MET A 536 -38.51 -4.53 -14.27
CA MET A 536 -37.92 -5.84 -14.03
C MET A 536 -37.96 -6.70 -15.31
N THR A 537 -37.22 -7.78 -15.32
CA THR A 537 -37.40 -8.80 -16.38
C THR A 537 -38.55 -9.71 -15.96
N VAL A 538 -39.63 -9.69 -16.76
CA VAL A 538 -40.82 -10.49 -16.46
C VAL A 538 -40.87 -11.69 -17.38
N VAL A 539 -41.00 -12.87 -16.78
CA VAL A 539 -41.27 -14.14 -17.50
C VAL A 539 -42.70 -14.58 -17.24
N ALA A 540 -43.37 -15.04 -18.28
CA ALA A 540 -44.70 -15.63 -18.23
C ALA A 540 -44.58 -17.15 -18.11
N VAL A 541 -45.38 -17.73 -17.25
CA VAL A 541 -45.51 -19.19 -17.11
C VAL A 541 -46.85 -19.61 -17.70
N ARG A 542 -46.79 -20.42 -18.77
CA ARG A 542 -47.98 -20.94 -19.47
C ARG A 542 -48.01 -22.45 -19.33
N VAL A 543 -49.18 -22.96 -19.04
CA VAL A 543 -49.42 -24.40 -18.94
C VAL A 543 -50.50 -24.75 -19.95
N ASP A 544 -50.19 -25.66 -20.89
CA ASP A 544 -51.05 -26.03 -22.00
C ASP A 544 -51.60 -24.77 -22.73
N ASP A 545 -50.67 -23.83 -23.07
CA ASP A 545 -50.91 -22.52 -23.68
C ASP A 545 -51.76 -21.53 -22.84
N THR A 546 -52.16 -21.88 -21.64
CA THR A 546 -52.90 -21.00 -20.74
C THR A 546 -51.97 -20.30 -19.77
N LEU A 547 -52.08 -18.97 -19.66
CA LEU A 547 -51.26 -18.17 -18.73
C LEU A 547 -51.65 -18.55 -17.26
N TRP A 548 -50.67 -19.04 -16.51
CA TRP A 548 -50.83 -19.32 -15.06
C TRP A 548 -50.34 -18.12 -14.22
N GLY A 549 -49.45 -17.31 -14.74
CA GLY A 549 -48.95 -16.14 -14.02
C GLY A 549 -47.65 -15.62 -14.59
N THR A 550 -47.13 -14.57 -13.94
CA THR A 550 -45.85 -13.96 -14.27
C THR A 550 -44.91 -13.96 -13.06
N ILE A 551 -43.62 -14.08 -13.34
CA ILE A 551 -42.56 -14.02 -12.36
C ILE A 551 -41.64 -12.87 -12.77
N ALA A 552 -41.45 -11.87 -11.88
CA ALA A 552 -40.52 -10.79 -12.06
C ALA A 552 -39.18 -11.12 -11.46
N VAL A 553 -38.14 -10.95 -12.24
CA VAL A 553 -36.75 -11.19 -11.85
C VAL A 553 -35.94 -9.93 -12.05
N ALA A 554 -35.19 -9.55 -11.05
CA ALA A 554 -34.33 -8.37 -11.10
C ALA A 554 -32.98 -8.64 -10.43
N ASP A 555 -31.99 -7.86 -10.78
CA ASP A 555 -30.72 -7.80 -10.09
C ASP A 555 -30.90 -6.94 -8.82
N THR A 556 -30.63 -7.54 -7.67
CA THR A 556 -30.96 -6.95 -6.36
C THR A 556 -29.93 -5.94 -5.94
N VAL A 557 -30.35 -4.77 -5.48
CA VAL A 557 -29.49 -3.76 -4.86
C VAL A 557 -28.87 -4.36 -3.58
N LYS A 558 -27.54 -4.19 -3.42
CA LYS A 558 -26.88 -4.61 -2.18
C LYS A 558 -27.40 -3.78 -1.00
N PRO A 559 -27.71 -4.37 0.14
CA PRO A 559 -28.26 -3.66 1.31
C PRO A 559 -27.40 -2.49 1.81
N THR A 560 -26.10 -2.54 1.50
CA THR A 560 -25.11 -1.56 1.93
C THR A 560 -24.94 -0.41 0.95
N SER A 561 -25.46 -0.51 -0.30
CA SER A 561 -25.18 0.45 -1.39
C SER A 561 -25.68 1.85 -1.11
N ALA A 562 -26.91 2.01 -0.59
CA ALA A 562 -27.46 3.33 -0.29
C ALA A 562 -26.60 4.08 0.78
N ALA A 563 -26.25 3.40 1.88
CA ALA A 563 -25.42 3.99 2.92
C ALA A 563 -23.98 4.29 2.42
N ALA A 564 -23.43 3.45 1.56
CA ALA A 564 -22.11 3.69 0.95
C ALA A 564 -22.12 4.92 0.04
N ILE A 565 -23.17 5.09 -0.78
CA ILE A 565 -23.33 6.24 -1.68
C ILE A 565 -23.49 7.53 -0.87
N GLU A 566 -24.24 7.51 0.23
CA GLU A 566 -24.34 8.65 1.15
C GLU A 566 -22.97 9.02 1.75
N ARG A 567 -22.17 8.03 2.17
CA ARG A 567 -20.81 8.27 2.65
C ARG A 567 -19.89 8.85 1.56
N LEU A 568 -20.00 8.39 0.32
CA LEU A 568 -19.25 8.97 -0.80
C LEU A 568 -19.60 10.43 -1.02
N ARG A 569 -20.90 10.81 -0.93
CA ARG A 569 -21.33 12.22 -0.93
C ARG A 569 -20.75 13.01 0.24
N GLY A 570 -20.75 12.43 1.43
CA GLY A 570 -20.15 13.03 2.62
C GLY A 570 -18.65 13.32 2.46
N LEU A 571 -17.96 12.59 1.60
CA LEU A 571 -16.58 12.84 1.20
C LEU A 571 -16.42 13.92 0.11
N GLY A 572 -17.53 14.53 -0.34
CA GLY A 572 -17.56 15.58 -1.36
C GLY A 572 -17.53 15.05 -2.79
N LEU A 573 -17.95 13.80 -3.03
CA LEU A 573 -18.01 13.19 -4.34
C LEU A 573 -19.44 13.24 -4.90
N ARG A 574 -19.55 13.45 -6.22
CA ARG A 574 -20.81 13.34 -6.98
C ARG A 574 -20.94 11.90 -7.51
N PRO A 575 -21.85 11.07 -6.95
CA PRO A 575 -22.07 9.73 -7.50
C PRO A 575 -22.92 9.78 -8.77
N ILE A 576 -22.49 9.06 -9.80
CA ILE A 576 -23.19 8.88 -11.08
C ILE A 576 -23.40 7.39 -11.27
N LEU A 577 -24.63 6.97 -11.53
CA LEU A 577 -24.95 5.58 -11.90
C LEU A 577 -24.80 5.40 -13.42
N LEU A 578 -24.04 4.39 -13.82
CA LEU A 578 -23.78 4.05 -15.22
C LEU A 578 -24.22 2.61 -15.49
N THR A 579 -25.12 2.39 -16.45
CA THR A 579 -25.64 1.05 -16.76
C THR A 579 -26.01 0.86 -18.21
N GLY A 580 -25.94 -0.38 -18.70
CA GLY A 580 -26.48 -0.79 -20.00
C GLY A 580 -27.99 -1.04 -19.99
N ASP A 581 -28.63 -1.02 -18.84
CA ASP A 581 -30.07 -1.26 -18.73
C ASP A 581 -30.91 -0.13 -19.37
N ASN A 582 -32.22 -0.40 -19.50
CA ASN A 582 -33.16 0.62 -19.92
C ASN A 582 -33.36 1.71 -18.86
N GLU A 583 -33.94 2.85 -19.30
CA GLU A 583 -34.14 4.04 -18.47
C GLU A 583 -34.92 3.76 -17.18
N LEU A 584 -35.99 2.98 -17.24
CA LEU A 584 -36.89 2.73 -16.14
C LEU A 584 -36.17 1.93 -15.02
N THR A 585 -35.46 0.86 -15.41
CA THR A 585 -34.65 0.05 -14.47
C THR A 585 -33.54 0.87 -13.82
N ALA A 586 -32.82 1.67 -14.63
CA ALA A 586 -31.73 2.51 -14.14
C ALA A 586 -32.21 3.54 -13.11
N ARG A 587 -33.31 4.23 -13.39
CA ARG A 587 -33.91 5.23 -12.48
C ARG A 587 -34.48 4.60 -11.20
N THR A 588 -35.07 3.40 -11.31
CA THR A 588 -35.56 2.65 -10.13
C THR A 588 -34.41 2.33 -9.18
N VAL A 589 -33.32 1.76 -9.67
CA VAL A 589 -32.13 1.47 -8.86
C VAL A 589 -31.52 2.76 -8.30
N ALA A 590 -31.42 3.81 -9.11
CA ALA A 590 -30.88 5.10 -8.67
C ALA A 590 -31.70 5.72 -7.52
N ALA A 591 -33.03 5.69 -7.62
CA ALA A 591 -33.93 6.17 -6.57
C ALA A 591 -33.77 5.38 -5.26
N GLU A 592 -33.65 4.04 -5.34
CA GLU A 592 -33.46 3.17 -4.19
C GLU A 592 -32.14 3.47 -3.44
N VAL A 593 -31.06 3.78 -4.17
CA VAL A 593 -29.77 4.13 -3.57
C VAL A 593 -29.57 5.63 -3.38
N GLY A 594 -30.58 6.43 -3.69
CA GLY A 594 -30.60 7.87 -3.47
C GLY A 594 -29.77 8.67 -4.49
N ILE A 595 -29.45 8.18 -5.68
CA ILE A 595 -28.81 8.94 -6.76
C ILE A 595 -29.87 9.78 -7.50
N ALA A 596 -29.56 11.06 -7.76
CA ALA A 596 -30.48 11.93 -8.46
C ALA A 596 -30.67 11.52 -9.93
N ASP A 597 -31.86 11.71 -10.48
CA ASP A 597 -32.18 11.38 -11.89
C ASP A 597 -31.22 12.01 -12.91
N THR A 598 -30.70 13.20 -12.61
CA THR A 598 -29.71 13.90 -13.43
C THR A 598 -28.33 13.22 -13.46
N ASP A 599 -28.10 12.33 -12.54
CA ASP A 599 -26.83 11.60 -12.35
C ASP A 599 -26.96 10.12 -12.74
N VAL A 600 -27.94 9.81 -13.61
CA VAL A 600 -28.17 8.46 -14.14
C VAL A 600 -27.86 8.45 -15.63
N VAL A 601 -26.99 7.55 -16.04
CA VAL A 601 -26.64 7.31 -17.46
C VAL A 601 -27.00 5.87 -17.79
N TRP A 602 -27.95 5.69 -18.69
CA TRP A 602 -28.58 4.41 -19.04
C TRP A 602 -28.39 4.05 -20.50
N GLY A 603 -28.61 2.79 -20.88
CA GLY A 603 -28.51 2.30 -22.23
C GLY A 603 -27.10 2.30 -22.81
N VAL A 604 -26.07 2.23 -21.98
CA VAL A 604 -24.69 2.41 -22.39
C VAL A 604 -24.01 1.08 -22.65
N LEU A 605 -23.57 0.87 -23.90
CA LEU A 605 -22.73 -0.28 -24.27
C LEU A 605 -21.31 -0.17 -23.62
N PRO A 606 -20.54 -1.26 -23.55
CA PRO A 606 -19.20 -1.24 -22.92
C PRO A 606 -18.29 -0.14 -23.46
N GLU A 607 -18.24 0.09 -24.77
CA GLU A 607 -17.45 1.17 -25.37
C GLU A 607 -17.96 2.56 -24.97
N GLY A 608 -19.25 2.71 -24.80
CA GLY A 608 -19.90 3.95 -24.35
C GLY A 608 -19.57 4.29 -22.90
N LYS A 609 -19.20 3.33 -22.06
CA LYS A 609 -18.74 3.59 -20.68
C LYS A 609 -17.46 4.42 -20.68
N VAL A 610 -16.51 4.10 -21.56
CA VAL A 610 -15.26 4.86 -21.75
C VAL A 610 -15.55 6.29 -22.18
N GLU A 611 -16.48 6.46 -23.14
CA GLU A 611 -16.83 7.76 -23.66
C GLU A 611 -17.51 8.65 -22.60
N GLN A 612 -18.33 8.08 -21.72
CA GLN A 612 -18.91 8.82 -20.60
C GLN A 612 -17.84 9.32 -19.62
N VAL A 613 -16.84 8.49 -19.29
CA VAL A 613 -15.71 8.91 -18.45
C VAL A 613 -14.95 10.05 -19.14
N ARG A 614 -14.63 9.93 -20.43
CA ARG A 614 -13.96 10.99 -21.22
C ARG A 614 -14.76 12.28 -21.26
N ARG A 615 -16.07 12.20 -21.42
CA ARG A 615 -16.95 13.37 -21.44
C ARG A 615 -16.88 14.12 -20.11
N LEU A 616 -16.98 13.42 -18.98
CA LEU A 616 -16.87 14.02 -17.66
C LEU A 616 -15.49 14.66 -17.44
N GLN A 617 -14.42 13.99 -17.90
CA GLN A 617 -13.05 14.54 -17.85
C GLN A 617 -12.93 15.81 -18.73
N ALA A 618 -13.54 15.82 -19.91
CA ALA A 618 -13.56 16.99 -20.79
C ALA A 618 -14.36 18.18 -20.18
N GLU A 619 -15.34 17.90 -19.34
CA GLU A 619 -16.06 18.90 -18.52
C GLU A 619 -15.20 19.44 -17.35
N GLY A 620 -13.95 18.97 -17.21
CA GLY A 620 -13.02 19.38 -16.14
C GLY A 620 -13.22 18.63 -14.82
N ARG A 621 -13.95 17.51 -14.81
CA ARG A 621 -14.13 16.65 -13.66
C ARG A 621 -12.93 15.72 -13.48
N VAL A 622 -12.63 15.39 -12.24
CA VAL A 622 -11.67 14.34 -11.90
C VAL A 622 -12.46 13.10 -11.47
N VAL A 623 -12.44 12.10 -12.34
CA VAL A 623 -13.38 10.98 -12.33
C VAL A 623 -12.77 9.73 -11.71
N ALA A 624 -13.44 9.18 -10.69
CA ALA A 624 -13.25 7.79 -10.28
C ALA A 624 -14.27 6.89 -10.97
N MET A 625 -13.85 5.69 -11.40
CA MET A 625 -14.74 4.65 -11.92
C MET A 625 -14.69 3.44 -10.99
N VAL A 626 -15.83 2.89 -10.61
CA VAL A 626 -15.96 1.65 -9.85
C VAL A 626 -16.71 0.62 -10.68
N GLY A 627 -16.12 -0.55 -10.85
CA GLY A 627 -16.69 -1.65 -11.62
C GLY A 627 -16.10 -3.00 -11.24
N ASP A 628 -16.70 -4.10 -11.72
CA ASP A 628 -16.29 -5.47 -11.41
C ASP A 628 -16.03 -6.34 -12.65
N GLY A 629 -16.50 -5.95 -13.81
CA GLY A 629 -16.51 -6.76 -15.02
C GLY A 629 -15.39 -6.49 -16.02
N VAL A 630 -15.20 -7.44 -16.94
CA VAL A 630 -14.36 -7.27 -18.15
C VAL A 630 -14.80 -6.05 -18.95
N ASN A 631 -16.12 -5.80 -18.98
CA ASN A 631 -16.72 -4.68 -19.71
C ASN A 631 -16.34 -3.31 -19.16
N ASP A 632 -15.85 -3.25 -17.93
CA ASP A 632 -15.47 -2.02 -17.25
C ASP A 632 -13.97 -1.73 -17.33
N ALA A 633 -13.15 -2.73 -17.68
CA ALA A 633 -11.69 -2.62 -17.66
C ALA A 633 -11.17 -1.39 -18.44
N ALA A 634 -11.72 -1.14 -19.63
CA ALA A 634 -11.35 0.03 -20.44
C ALA A 634 -11.78 1.36 -19.80
N ALA A 635 -12.93 1.40 -19.13
CA ALA A 635 -13.42 2.58 -18.41
C ALA A 635 -12.66 2.80 -17.10
N LEU A 636 -12.27 1.73 -16.38
CA LEU A 636 -11.40 1.77 -15.20
C LEU A 636 -10.03 2.35 -15.56
N ALA A 637 -9.43 1.88 -16.67
CA ALA A 637 -8.14 2.38 -17.15
C ALA A 637 -8.21 3.84 -17.67
N GLN A 638 -9.35 4.28 -18.21
CA GLN A 638 -9.56 5.64 -18.69
C GLN A 638 -9.77 6.64 -17.55
N ALA A 639 -10.33 6.23 -16.43
CA ALA A 639 -10.63 7.10 -15.30
C ALA A 639 -9.34 7.67 -14.65
N ASP A 640 -9.46 8.81 -13.96
CA ASP A 640 -8.36 9.36 -13.16
C ASP A 640 -8.06 8.49 -11.94
N LEU A 641 -9.02 7.65 -11.56
CA LEU A 641 -8.91 6.65 -10.50
C LEU A 641 -9.80 5.44 -10.83
N GLY A 642 -9.22 4.33 -11.25
CA GLY A 642 -9.91 3.07 -11.44
C GLY A 642 -9.99 2.26 -10.14
N ILE A 643 -11.20 1.81 -9.76
CA ILE A 643 -11.45 1.01 -8.55
C ILE A 643 -12.14 -0.29 -8.96
N ALA A 644 -11.45 -1.42 -8.87
CA ALA A 644 -12.03 -2.73 -9.12
C ALA A 644 -12.61 -3.34 -7.84
N MET A 645 -13.79 -3.96 -7.96
CA MET A 645 -14.37 -4.78 -6.90
C MET A 645 -13.69 -6.16 -6.87
N GLY A 646 -13.51 -6.75 -5.68
CA GLY A 646 -12.77 -8.00 -5.51
C GLY A 646 -13.43 -9.26 -6.10
N THR A 647 -14.71 -9.17 -6.45
CA THR A 647 -15.42 -10.16 -7.26
C THR A 647 -15.15 -10.00 -8.75
N GLY A 648 -14.42 -8.94 -9.13
CA GLY A 648 -14.10 -8.61 -10.50
C GLY A 648 -13.18 -9.60 -11.18
N THR A 649 -13.16 -9.55 -12.50
CA THR A 649 -12.25 -10.35 -13.31
C THR A 649 -10.80 -9.91 -13.16
N ASP A 650 -9.85 -10.82 -13.39
CA ASP A 650 -8.43 -10.50 -13.37
C ASP A 650 -8.08 -9.29 -14.28
N VAL A 651 -8.78 -9.15 -15.41
CA VAL A 651 -8.62 -8.03 -16.35
C VAL A 651 -9.04 -6.69 -15.71
N ALA A 652 -10.18 -6.66 -15.00
CA ALA A 652 -10.62 -5.46 -14.30
C ALA A 652 -9.68 -5.09 -13.15
N ILE A 653 -9.21 -6.09 -12.41
CA ILE A 653 -8.22 -5.91 -11.35
C ILE A 653 -6.91 -5.35 -11.93
N GLU A 654 -6.44 -5.86 -13.06
CA GLU A 654 -5.22 -5.40 -13.72
C GLU A 654 -5.35 -3.96 -14.25
N ALA A 655 -6.52 -3.59 -14.77
CA ALA A 655 -6.80 -2.26 -15.29
C ALA A 655 -7.03 -1.18 -14.21
N SER A 656 -7.26 -1.58 -12.95
CA SER A 656 -7.60 -0.65 -11.86
C SER A 656 -6.38 -0.11 -11.13
N ASP A 657 -6.52 1.04 -10.46
CA ASP A 657 -5.55 1.65 -9.54
C ASP A 657 -5.71 1.14 -8.09
N LEU A 658 -6.94 0.89 -7.71
CA LEU A 658 -7.34 0.36 -6.42
C LEU A 658 -8.13 -0.95 -6.62
N THR A 659 -7.83 -1.96 -5.82
CA THR A 659 -8.62 -3.19 -5.77
C THR A 659 -9.23 -3.36 -4.40
N LEU A 660 -10.54 -3.55 -4.35
CA LEU A 660 -11.31 -3.78 -3.14
C LEU A 660 -11.56 -5.27 -3.00
N VAL A 661 -10.90 -5.94 -2.08
CA VAL A 661 -11.07 -7.39 -1.86
C VAL A 661 -12.52 -7.71 -1.44
N ARG A 662 -13.14 -6.80 -0.69
CA ARG A 662 -14.55 -6.88 -0.35
C ARG A 662 -15.43 -6.38 -1.50
N ALA A 663 -16.47 -7.13 -1.82
CA ALA A 663 -17.47 -6.76 -2.82
C ALA A 663 -18.50 -5.72 -2.31
N ASP A 664 -18.04 -4.75 -1.50
CA ASP A 664 -18.88 -3.74 -0.85
C ASP A 664 -18.42 -2.32 -1.19
N LEU A 665 -19.35 -1.47 -1.60
CA LEU A 665 -19.09 -0.06 -1.90
C LEU A 665 -18.62 0.76 -0.67
N HIS A 666 -18.87 0.32 0.56
CA HIS A 666 -18.26 0.93 1.74
C HIS A 666 -16.73 0.89 1.68
N ALA A 667 -16.16 -0.16 1.11
CA ALA A 667 -14.73 -0.27 0.92
C ALA A 667 -14.17 0.80 -0.03
N ALA A 668 -14.94 1.25 -1.04
CA ALA A 668 -14.55 2.36 -1.91
C ALA A 668 -14.45 3.68 -1.13
N ALA A 669 -15.45 3.98 -0.28
CA ALA A 669 -15.41 5.15 0.58
C ALA A 669 -14.23 5.09 1.57
N ASP A 670 -13.96 3.93 2.16
CA ASP A 670 -12.83 3.72 3.06
C ASP A 670 -11.48 3.84 2.35
N ALA A 671 -11.36 3.37 1.11
CA ALA A 671 -10.16 3.48 0.28
C ALA A 671 -9.82 4.96 -0.01
N ILE A 672 -10.83 5.75 -0.40
CA ILE A 672 -10.68 7.18 -0.65
C ILE A 672 -10.28 7.91 0.63
N ARG A 673 -10.92 7.60 1.76
CA ARG A 673 -10.61 8.20 3.06
C ARG A 673 -9.21 7.87 3.54
N LEU A 674 -8.80 6.60 3.43
CA LEU A 674 -7.46 6.14 3.80
C LEU A 674 -6.39 6.82 2.95
N SER A 675 -6.59 6.87 1.63
CA SER A 675 -5.67 7.50 0.69
C SER A 675 -5.50 8.99 0.97
N ARG A 676 -6.61 9.73 1.16
CA ARG A 676 -6.60 11.15 1.52
C ARG A 676 -5.88 11.39 2.86
N ARG A 677 -6.11 10.53 3.87
CA ARG A 677 -5.46 10.63 5.18
C ARG A 677 -3.97 10.32 5.09
N THR A 678 -3.58 9.30 4.33
CA THR A 678 -2.18 8.93 4.11
C THR A 678 -1.42 10.08 3.44
N LEU A 679 -1.98 10.66 2.37
CA LEU A 679 -1.40 11.82 1.70
C LEU A 679 -1.32 13.05 2.62
N GLY A 680 -2.33 13.28 3.46
CA GLY A 680 -2.32 14.33 4.47
C GLY A 680 -1.18 14.19 5.46
N VAL A 681 -0.93 12.96 5.94
CA VAL A 681 0.21 12.65 6.82
C VAL A 681 1.54 12.87 6.10
N ILE A 682 1.66 12.43 4.83
CA ILE A 682 2.87 12.65 4.01
C ILE A 682 3.16 14.16 3.90
N LYS A 683 2.18 14.96 3.49
CA LYS A 683 2.33 16.42 3.35
C LYS A 683 2.69 17.10 4.67
N GLY A 684 2.04 16.72 5.76
CA GLY A 684 2.36 17.21 7.10
C GLY A 684 3.78 16.86 7.53
N ASN A 685 4.20 15.61 7.29
CA ASN A 685 5.56 15.17 7.59
C ASN A 685 6.61 15.94 6.78
N LEU A 686 6.40 16.14 5.48
CA LEU A 686 7.29 16.90 4.61
C LEU A 686 7.39 18.36 5.05
N PHE A 687 6.25 18.97 5.36
CA PHE A 687 6.23 20.35 5.86
C PHE A 687 7.07 20.50 7.13
N TRP A 688 6.80 19.69 8.15
CA TRP A 688 7.53 19.77 9.42
C TRP A 688 9.01 19.38 9.29
N ALA A 689 9.33 18.36 8.46
CA ALA A 689 10.71 17.94 8.23
C ALA A 689 11.56 19.02 7.56
N PHE A 690 10.95 20.01 6.91
CA PHE A 690 11.66 21.09 6.22
C PHE A 690 11.55 22.44 6.92
N ALA A 691 10.35 22.77 7.41
CA ALA A 691 10.04 24.09 7.95
C ALA A 691 10.90 24.47 9.17
N TYR A 692 11.09 23.51 10.11
CA TYR A 692 11.90 23.81 11.29
C TYR A 692 13.39 24.01 10.95
N ASN A 693 13.93 23.28 9.95
CA ASN A 693 15.31 23.47 9.51
C ASN A 693 15.50 24.87 8.94
N VAL A 694 14.62 25.31 8.03
CA VAL A 694 14.67 26.66 7.43
C VAL A 694 14.54 27.74 8.50
N ALA A 695 13.61 27.57 9.45
CA ALA A 695 13.40 28.53 10.54
C ALA A 695 14.59 28.57 11.53
N ALA A 696 15.27 27.46 11.77
CA ALA A 696 16.34 27.39 12.74
C ALA A 696 17.71 27.79 12.17
N ILE A 697 17.91 27.81 10.83
CA ILE A 697 19.18 28.25 10.23
C ILE A 697 19.54 29.70 10.63
N PRO A 698 18.65 30.71 10.53
CA PRO A 698 19.00 32.06 11.00
C PRO A 698 19.36 32.14 12.49
N VAL A 699 18.69 31.30 13.32
CA VAL A 699 18.96 31.22 14.75
C VAL A 699 20.34 30.62 15.00
N ALA A 700 20.74 29.59 14.24
CA ALA A 700 22.09 29.03 14.29
C ALA A 700 23.14 30.04 13.82
N MET A 701 22.89 30.75 12.72
CA MET A 701 23.78 31.79 12.21
C MET A 701 23.96 32.96 13.18
N SER A 702 22.95 33.31 13.98
CA SER A 702 22.99 34.41 14.96
C SER A 702 23.69 34.04 16.27
N TRP A 703 24.33 32.86 16.38
CA TRP A 703 24.97 32.36 17.63
C TRP A 703 23.97 31.99 18.73
N SER A 704 22.69 31.91 18.47
CA SER A 704 21.66 31.63 19.48
C SER A 704 21.33 30.15 19.65
N LEU A 705 21.97 29.26 18.86
CA LEU A 705 21.70 27.82 18.85
C LEU A 705 23.01 27.04 18.99
N SER A 706 23.14 26.24 20.06
CA SER A 706 24.29 25.36 20.20
C SER A 706 24.19 24.13 19.29
N PRO A 707 25.32 23.57 18.83
CA PRO A 707 25.36 22.34 18.03
C PRO A 707 24.66 21.14 18.69
N VAL A 708 24.69 21.04 20.04
CA VAL A 708 24.03 19.97 20.80
C VAL A 708 22.51 20.10 20.71
N VAL A 709 21.98 21.32 20.90
CA VAL A 709 20.53 21.58 20.76
C VAL A 709 20.09 21.34 19.32
N ALA A 710 20.88 21.72 18.32
CA ALA A 710 20.64 21.44 16.92
C ALA A 710 20.54 19.91 16.67
N SER A 711 21.44 19.12 17.22
CA SER A 711 21.44 17.66 17.09
C SER A 711 20.21 17.02 17.75
N ALA A 712 19.83 17.51 18.92
CA ALA A 712 18.64 17.05 19.63
C ALA A 712 17.35 17.36 18.84
N ALA A 713 17.22 18.56 18.27
CA ALA A 713 16.09 18.95 17.43
C ALA A 713 15.96 18.05 16.19
N MET A 714 17.07 17.71 15.55
CA MET A 714 17.10 16.78 14.41
C MET A 714 16.61 15.37 14.80
N ALA A 715 17.13 14.82 15.91
CA ALA A 715 16.71 13.50 16.40
C ALA A 715 15.21 13.49 16.71
N PHE A 716 14.72 14.54 17.37
CA PHE A 716 13.27 14.70 17.67
C PHE A 716 12.41 14.77 16.41
N SER A 717 12.86 15.49 15.38
CA SER A 717 12.14 15.58 14.11
C SER A 717 11.94 14.21 13.44
N SER A 718 12.98 13.37 13.43
CA SER A 718 12.86 12.01 12.88
C SER A 718 11.88 11.16 13.68
N VAL A 719 11.90 11.24 15.01
CA VAL A 719 10.96 10.55 15.89
C VAL A 719 9.53 11.05 15.64
N PHE A 720 9.35 12.36 15.50
CA PHE A 720 8.04 12.97 15.21
C PHE A 720 7.44 12.44 13.90
N VAL A 721 8.19 12.49 12.78
CA VAL A 721 7.74 12.05 11.47
C VAL A 721 7.32 10.57 11.47
N VAL A 722 8.13 9.72 12.10
CA VAL A 722 7.82 8.30 12.23
C VAL A 722 6.57 8.08 13.08
N SER A 723 6.49 8.74 14.25
CA SER A 723 5.36 8.60 15.16
C SER A 723 4.06 9.09 14.53
N ASN A 724 4.10 10.20 13.77
CA ASN A 724 2.95 10.71 13.04
C ASN A 724 2.49 9.73 11.95
N SER A 725 3.43 9.10 11.22
CA SER A 725 3.13 8.06 10.23
C SER A 725 2.48 6.83 10.86
N LEU A 726 2.94 6.40 12.05
CA LEU A 726 2.38 5.25 12.77
C LEU A 726 0.93 5.48 13.24
N ARG A 727 0.44 6.73 13.30
CA ARG A 727 -0.98 7.02 13.59
C ARG A 727 -1.94 6.46 12.54
N LEU A 728 -1.47 6.22 11.31
CA LEU A 728 -2.25 5.56 10.26
C LEU A 728 -2.67 4.13 10.62
N ARG A 729 -1.96 3.44 11.52
CA ARG A 729 -2.36 2.12 12.03
C ARG A 729 -3.72 2.14 12.75
N ARG A 730 -4.11 3.30 13.30
CA ARG A 730 -5.39 3.49 13.99
C ARG A 730 -6.54 3.84 13.04
N PHE A 731 -6.34 3.69 11.74
CA PHE A 731 -7.43 3.84 10.78
C PHE A 731 -8.44 2.70 10.97
N ASN A 732 -9.69 3.05 11.21
CA ASN A 732 -10.81 2.10 11.30
C ASN A 732 -11.64 2.20 10.02
N PRO A 733 -11.78 1.09 9.27
CA PRO A 733 -12.80 0.99 8.23
C PRO A 733 -14.19 1.11 8.86
N GLY A 734 -15.14 1.70 8.15
CA GLY A 734 -16.52 1.75 8.60
C GLY A 734 -16.90 2.92 9.53
N THR A 735 -15.93 3.74 10.02
CA THR A 735 -16.22 4.91 10.91
C THR A 735 -16.30 6.23 10.16
#